data_a7b275547e27cbc29210bc1251754a4a
#
_entry.id   a7b275547e27cbc29210bc1251754a4a
#
_cell.length_a   1.000
_cell.length_b   1.000
_cell.length_c   1.000
_cell.angle_alpha   90.00
_cell.angle_beta   90.00
_cell.angle_gamma   90.00
#
_symmetry.space_group_name_H-M   'P 1'
#
loop_
_entity.id
_entity.type
_entity.pdbx_description
1 polymer ?
#
loop_
_entity_poly.entity_id
_entity_poly.type
_entity_poly.pdbx_seq_one_letter_code
_entity_poly.pdbx_strand_id
1 'polypeptide(L)'
;MDIRMSTFNFPLSRGDGTQSASQTIAFPREVVEVGVGITGYSATFEGEDHHLGRLTVEMNARIDDDDPTKVKVTGIFGLRDWSGNFDDPFSGNIQWALLADLVAVPTPSPGDARGDLIIIDAEITQAIQHFRSANHLPAAQVFPDNSIRFVADKPTVVRLYVDYDAGSTLPIIGSLSGELEVISSGGTITLAPLQTIVPRRDVSIDRGNGRHTLNFLIPENFCRGIVNLRASVFNNFAPDQFSRNFEREINFEAMPELPVLAIGIEYTGDDVIDGATPDELAAPELTDFEDVFEFTEKTFPIPAVAITNYNTMTYDEDMESDISEGCDKFGDLKDAVSDMRGDSDDIVYGMINSGVNTGSVGGCGGGGVGVGKIGSQATAAHEVGHALGRDHAPCDNVTRCAEPADQDGDYPNYSGFDSDSIGEYGFDSSTMFGRVLPPGTFHDFMGYSGNKWISSYTYKALMSRIPSDFGGAGAGGAAFMTIAGRAGILPPRQVDHGEWLPIKTPHLFIRAEIERDRTVHFHEAFHFDTRPRPHGPNKTDFTVELLDEEGKVLRSACLYSETSCCSCESGVGRWPVRIRQAISYHPDSRSLVLYEGEKEIYHKEVLLPPMLEVRCSGVEDRDANTFTVMWNAAPPLGCRMEDVWYIVQWQDALGTWRGCAPRTQENELVIPKRVFSRQKQITVRVLATSGIATSVAICQSDCQYPGPRGGEPMVLRLQGVPIKGSQSMPLPPLLRVIAQSSRGRSYSRSEIRWYDENGAEIGRGRSFDLRNLPRGQNLLSAAVLDRGQGSAYTQWLIQRDDVDQFTLLRGTIGKKKSLEQNYDKEY
;
A
#
# COMPACT_ATOMS: atom_id res chain seq x y z
N MET A 1 8.51 -24.11 16.90
CA MET A 1 9.56 -23.10 17.22
C MET A 1 8.87 -21.78 17.53
N ASP A 2 9.18 -21.12 18.63
CA ASP A 2 8.70 -19.79 19.03
C ASP A 2 9.89 -18.84 19.00
N ILE A 3 9.72 -17.62 18.49
CA ILE A 3 10.79 -16.62 18.37
C ILE A 3 10.38 -15.37 19.16
N ARG A 4 11.23 -14.96 20.10
CA ARG A 4 11.06 -13.74 20.90
C ARG A 4 12.22 -12.79 20.66
N MET A 5 11.95 -11.52 20.47
CA MET A 5 12.95 -10.49 20.28
C MET A 5 12.86 -9.46 21.40
N SER A 6 14.01 -9.00 21.89
CA SER A 6 14.09 -7.95 22.90
C SER A 6 15.45 -7.25 22.86
N THR A 7 15.62 -6.26 23.74
CA THR A 7 16.85 -5.48 23.83
C THR A 7 17.30 -5.34 25.27
N PHE A 8 18.56 -5.61 25.54
CA PHE A 8 19.20 -5.20 26.79
C PHE A 8 19.86 -3.83 26.61
N ASN A 9 19.54 -2.89 27.49
CA ASN A 9 20.18 -1.60 27.54
C ASN A 9 21.17 -1.58 28.70
N PHE A 10 22.40 -1.19 28.41
CA PHE A 10 23.48 -1.07 29.38
C PHE A 10 23.75 0.43 29.59
N PRO A 11 23.37 0.95 30.76
CA PRO A 11 23.56 2.36 31.06
C PRO A 11 25.08 2.67 31.18
N LEU A 12 25.40 3.94 31.22
CA LEU A 12 26.77 4.40 31.37
C LEU A 12 27.45 3.76 32.56
N SER A 13 28.51 3.00 32.30
CA SER A 13 29.36 2.37 33.30
C SER A 13 30.54 3.27 33.65
N ARG A 14 30.98 3.27 34.91
CA ARG A 14 32.18 3.99 35.37
C ARG A 14 33.28 3.00 35.80
N GLY A 15 33.81 2.23 34.85
CA GLY A 15 35.06 1.55 35.06
C GLY A 15 35.07 0.20 35.83
N ASP A 16 33.90 -0.46 35.94
CA ASP A 16 33.75 -1.70 36.76
C ASP A 16 33.78 -3.01 35.94
N GLY A 17 34.33 -3.01 34.74
CA GLY A 17 34.37 -4.21 33.89
C GLY A 17 33.15 -4.33 32.99
N THR A 18 32.80 -5.57 32.58
CA THR A 18 31.64 -5.84 31.75
C THR A 18 30.35 -5.72 32.55
N GLN A 19 29.32 -5.15 31.93
CA GLN A 19 27.97 -5.10 32.49
C GLN A 19 27.20 -6.38 32.13
N SER A 20 26.24 -6.76 32.94
CA SER A 20 25.36 -7.91 32.73
C SER A 20 23.91 -7.52 32.92
N ALA A 21 23.05 -8.00 32.04
CA ALA A 21 21.60 -7.86 32.16
C ALA A 21 20.93 -9.21 31.95
N SER A 22 19.79 -9.45 32.62
CA SER A 22 19.04 -10.67 32.41
C SER A 22 17.55 -10.42 32.39
N GLN A 23 16.82 -11.25 31.62
CA GLN A 23 15.36 -11.21 31.51
C GLN A 23 14.83 -12.64 31.51
N THR A 24 13.71 -12.87 32.18
CA THR A 24 13.01 -14.15 32.13
C THR A 24 11.83 -14.02 31.18
N ILE A 25 11.77 -14.89 30.18
CA ILE A 25 10.72 -14.97 29.18
C ILE A 25 9.85 -16.18 29.52
N ALA A 26 8.54 -15.95 29.67
CA ALA A 26 7.57 -17.01 29.87
C ALA A 26 6.96 -17.47 28.54
N PHE A 27 6.79 -18.78 28.40
CA PHE A 27 6.16 -19.42 27.24
C PHE A 27 4.85 -20.09 27.68
N PRO A 28 3.89 -20.25 26.77
CA PRO A 28 2.61 -20.87 27.10
C PRO A 28 2.71 -22.39 27.35
N ARG A 29 3.87 -23.00 27.08
CA ARG A 29 4.15 -24.43 27.22
C ARG A 29 5.60 -24.65 27.63
N GLU A 30 5.91 -25.85 28.07
CA GLU A 30 7.28 -26.26 28.37
C GLU A 30 8.19 -26.09 27.14
N VAL A 31 9.36 -25.56 27.34
CA VAL A 31 10.40 -25.37 26.36
C VAL A 31 11.29 -26.62 26.35
N VAL A 32 11.48 -27.22 25.19
CA VAL A 32 12.32 -28.44 25.02
C VAL A 32 13.75 -28.06 24.71
N GLU A 33 13.90 -27.06 23.83
CA GLU A 33 15.20 -26.60 23.38
C GLU A 33 15.16 -25.08 23.21
N VAL A 34 16.29 -24.42 23.45
CA VAL A 34 16.39 -22.96 23.36
C VAL A 34 17.72 -22.54 22.76
N GLY A 35 17.69 -21.55 21.88
CA GLY A 35 18.85 -20.86 21.35
C GLY A 35 18.66 -19.35 21.41
N VAL A 36 19.75 -18.58 21.57
CA VAL A 36 19.71 -17.12 21.52
C VAL A 36 20.76 -16.61 20.55
N GLY A 37 20.37 -15.64 19.72
CA GLY A 37 21.26 -14.97 18.79
C GLY A 37 21.26 -13.46 18.98
N ILE A 38 22.38 -12.83 18.70
CA ILE A 38 22.51 -11.38 18.66
C ILE A 38 22.00 -10.90 17.29
N THR A 39 21.04 -9.99 17.29
CA THR A 39 20.47 -9.39 16.07
C THR A 39 21.02 -8.00 15.78
N GLY A 40 21.57 -7.33 16.80
CA GLY A 40 22.24 -6.06 16.68
C GLY A 40 22.86 -5.61 17.99
N TYR A 41 23.72 -4.61 17.94
CA TYR A 41 24.23 -3.95 19.15
C TYR A 41 24.67 -2.52 18.83
N SER A 42 24.70 -1.68 19.85
CA SER A 42 25.38 -0.39 19.80
C SER A 42 26.38 -0.31 20.97
N ALA A 43 27.49 0.40 20.75
CA ALA A 43 28.51 0.61 21.75
C ALA A 43 29.07 2.02 21.61
N THR A 44 29.17 2.76 22.74
CA THR A 44 29.63 4.14 22.73
C THR A 44 30.48 4.40 23.95
N PHE A 45 31.64 5.04 23.77
CA PHE A 45 32.39 5.68 24.85
C PHE A 45 31.79 7.08 25.12
N GLU A 46 31.85 7.52 26.36
CA GLU A 46 31.60 8.92 26.74
C GLU A 46 32.90 9.69 26.77
N GLY A 47 33.01 10.77 26.01
CA GLY A 47 34.18 11.63 25.89
C GLY A 47 34.83 11.61 24.52
N GLU A 48 35.91 12.40 24.37
CA GLU A 48 36.67 12.51 23.12
C GLU A 48 37.95 11.67 23.22
N ASP A 49 38.45 11.15 22.08
CA ASP A 49 39.74 10.49 21.89
C ASP A 49 39.90 9.09 22.49
N HIS A 50 38.87 8.24 22.33
CA HIS A 50 38.99 6.83 22.68
C HIS A 50 39.17 5.95 21.44
N HIS A 51 40.19 5.07 21.49
CA HIS A 51 40.41 4.07 20.44
C HIS A 51 39.95 2.71 20.93
N LEU A 52 39.03 2.11 20.14
CA LEU A 52 38.48 0.78 20.43
C LEU A 52 39.57 -0.26 20.57
N GLY A 53 39.72 -0.82 21.75
CA GLY A 53 40.63 -1.92 22.06
C GLY A 53 39.89 -3.28 22.01
N ARG A 54 38.78 -3.39 22.73
CA ARG A 54 37.97 -4.63 22.75
C ARG A 54 36.48 -4.33 23.00
N LEU A 55 35.66 -4.95 22.21
CA LEU A 55 34.22 -5.07 22.43
C LEU A 55 33.87 -6.50 22.87
N THR A 56 33.11 -6.64 23.95
CA THR A 56 32.57 -7.90 24.44
C THR A 56 31.05 -7.84 24.35
N VAL A 57 30.45 -8.74 23.57
CA VAL A 57 29.00 -8.90 23.43
C VAL A 57 28.70 -10.39 23.48
N GLU A 58 28.10 -10.84 24.56
CA GLU A 58 27.82 -12.26 24.79
C GLU A 58 26.33 -12.43 25.16
N MET A 59 25.72 -13.48 24.66
CA MET A 59 24.33 -13.85 24.96
C MET A 59 24.28 -15.32 25.39
N ASN A 60 23.46 -15.60 26.39
CA ASN A 60 23.15 -16.94 26.84
C ASN A 60 21.68 -17.08 27.16
N ALA A 61 21.10 -18.24 26.84
CA ALA A 61 19.73 -18.57 27.18
C ALA A 61 19.68 -19.94 27.85
N ARG A 62 18.93 -20.07 28.94
CA ARG A 62 18.76 -21.31 29.68
C ARG A 62 17.30 -21.47 30.10
N ILE A 63 16.77 -22.68 29.89
CA ILE A 63 15.48 -23.08 30.45
C ILE A 63 15.59 -23.06 31.97
N ASP A 64 14.57 -22.56 32.64
CA ASP A 64 14.51 -22.51 34.10
C ASP A 64 14.34 -23.94 34.66
N ASP A 65 15.18 -24.32 35.61
CA ASP A 65 15.19 -25.69 36.14
C ASP A 65 13.94 -26.00 36.98
N ASP A 66 13.30 -25.00 37.56
CA ASP A 66 12.12 -25.12 38.42
C ASP A 66 10.79 -24.93 37.66
N ASP A 67 10.86 -24.21 36.50
CA ASP A 67 9.67 -23.93 35.68
C ASP A 67 10.06 -23.99 34.17
N PRO A 68 9.92 -25.14 33.53
CA PRO A 68 10.28 -25.36 32.14
C PRO A 68 9.47 -24.51 31.15
N THR A 69 8.46 -23.77 31.59
CA THR A 69 7.76 -22.77 30.77
C THR A 69 8.51 -21.42 30.72
N LYS A 70 9.63 -21.30 31.42
CA LYS A 70 10.40 -20.07 31.50
C LYS A 70 11.82 -20.26 30.96
N VAL A 71 12.31 -19.23 30.32
CA VAL A 71 13.70 -19.17 29.83
C VAL A 71 14.36 -17.91 30.37
N LYS A 72 15.51 -18.05 31.01
CA LYS A 72 16.33 -16.94 31.45
C LYS A 72 17.32 -16.60 30.34
N VAL A 73 17.24 -15.38 29.80
CA VAL A 73 18.19 -14.81 28.85
C VAL A 73 19.11 -13.88 29.57
N THR A 74 20.42 -13.99 29.34
CA THR A 74 21.44 -13.15 29.94
C THR A 74 22.34 -12.57 28.86
N GLY A 75 22.58 -11.24 28.89
CA GLY A 75 23.50 -10.52 28.03
C GLY A 75 24.67 -9.97 28.84
N ILE A 76 25.87 -10.05 28.28
CA ILE A 76 27.10 -9.44 28.81
C ILE A 76 27.63 -8.45 27.78
N PHE A 77 27.86 -7.22 28.20
CA PHE A 77 28.33 -6.13 27.37
C PHE A 77 29.53 -5.43 28.00
N GLY A 78 30.56 -5.16 27.22
CA GLY A 78 31.74 -4.41 27.68
C GLY A 78 32.50 -3.79 26.54
N LEU A 79 32.89 -2.55 26.71
CA LEU A 79 33.72 -1.81 25.77
C LEU A 79 34.95 -1.27 26.50
N ARG A 80 36.12 -1.54 26.00
CA ARG A 80 37.35 -0.96 26.51
C ARG A 80 38.28 -0.48 25.40
N ASP A 81 39.07 0.49 25.72
CA ASP A 81 40.10 1.02 24.84
C ASP A 81 41.39 0.18 24.81
N TRP A 82 42.44 0.71 24.22
CA TRP A 82 43.77 0.08 24.15
C TRP A 82 44.51 0.04 25.47
N SER A 83 44.12 0.81 26.51
CA SER A 83 44.74 0.78 27.83
C SER A 83 44.69 -0.60 28.47
N GLY A 84 43.72 -1.41 28.06
CA GLY A 84 43.49 -2.75 28.56
C GLY A 84 42.60 -2.79 29.81
N ASN A 85 42.20 -1.64 30.33
CA ASN A 85 41.34 -1.48 31.51
C ASN A 85 39.94 -1.03 31.07
N PHE A 86 38.97 -1.12 31.98
CA PHE A 86 37.61 -0.55 31.81
C PHE A 86 37.47 0.76 32.56
N ASP A 87 38.48 1.64 32.45
CA ASP A 87 38.51 2.92 33.16
C ASP A 87 37.75 4.05 32.46
N ASP A 88 37.44 3.88 31.19
CA ASP A 88 36.60 4.80 30.42
C ASP A 88 35.10 4.48 30.51
N PRO A 89 34.27 5.48 30.74
CA PRO A 89 32.83 5.28 30.77
C PRO A 89 32.27 4.84 29.39
N PHE A 90 31.47 3.79 29.38
CA PHE A 90 30.83 3.27 28.17
C PHE A 90 29.38 2.90 28.40
N SER A 91 28.59 2.96 27.35
CA SER A 91 27.19 2.52 27.30
C SER A 91 26.89 1.77 26.00
N GLY A 92 25.77 1.08 25.94
CA GLY A 92 25.35 0.42 24.73
C GLY A 92 24.07 -0.39 24.88
N ASN A 93 23.74 -1.14 23.84
CA ASN A 93 22.65 -2.10 23.87
C ASN A 93 23.01 -3.37 23.10
N ILE A 94 22.30 -4.45 23.44
CA ILE A 94 22.31 -5.71 22.68
C ILE A 94 20.88 -6.01 22.30
N GLN A 95 20.62 -6.09 21.00
CA GLN A 95 19.37 -6.61 20.45
C GLN A 95 19.55 -8.12 20.25
N TRP A 96 18.56 -8.90 20.63
CA TRP A 96 18.66 -10.34 20.57
C TRP A 96 17.34 -11.02 20.18
N ALA A 97 17.46 -12.21 19.59
CA ALA A 97 16.35 -13.10 19.27
C ALA A 97 16.54 -14.42 20.05
N LEU A 98 15.51 -14.84 20.77
CA LEU A 98 15.39 -16.12 21.44
C LEU A 98 14.57 -17.06 20.58
N LEU A 99 15.10 -18.22 20.28
CA LEU A 99 14.41 -19.31 19.57
C LEU A 99 14.10 -20.42 20.58
N ALA A 100 12.85 -20.81 20.67
CA ALA A 100 12.43 -21.86 21.60
C ALA A 100 11.60 -22.93 20.89
N ASP A 101 11.95 -24.18 21.04
CA ASP A 101 11.07 -25.29 20.68
C ASP A 101 10.23 -25.68 21.88
N LEU A 102 8.90 -25.63 21.70
CA LEU A 102 7.94 -25.94 22.75
C LEU A 102 7.48 -27.38 22.62
N VAL A 103 7.14 -28.00 23.77
CA VAL A 103 6.50 -29.32 23.79
C VAL A 103 5.32 -29.31 22.83
N ALA A 104 5.27 -30.28 21.92
CA ALA A 104 4.16 -30.42 21.00
C ALA A 104 2.85 -30.54 21.77
N VAL A 105 1.80 -29.88 21.33
CA VAL A 105 0.46 -30.12 21.89
C VAL A 105 0.14 -31.57 21.62
N PRO A 106 -0.20 -32.38 22.65
CA PRO A 106 -0.67 -33.73 22.41
C PRO A 106 -1.88 -33.63 21.49
N THR A 107 -1.85 -34.34 20.36
CA THR A 107 -3.07 -34.57 19.58
C THR A 107 -4.05 -35.24 20.53
N PRO A 108 -5.28 -34.70 20.73
CA PRO A 108 -6.25 -35.33 21.63
C PRO A 108 -6.39 -36.79 21.25
N SER A 109 -6.24 -37.68 22.22
CA SER A 109 -6.49 -39.10 21.99
C SER A 109 -7.96 -39.29 21.58
N PRO A 110 -8.29 -40.16 20.64
CA PRO A 110 -9.65 -40.39 20.15
C PRO A 110 -10.64 -40.91 21.16
N GLY A 111 -10.41 -40.79 22.46
CA GLY A 111 -11.14 -41.45 23.51
C GLY A 111 -12.09 -40.61 24.40
N ASP A 112 -12.05 -39.26 24.31
CA ASP A 112 -12.86 -38.39 25.17
C ASP A 112 -14.05 -37.72 24.44
N ALA A 113 -14.54 -38.33 23.40
CA ALA A 113 -15.56 -37.78 22.53
C ALA A 113 -16.98 -38.03 23.07
N ARG A 114 -17.53 -37.04 23.72
CA ARG A 114 -18.97 -36.89 23.93
C ARG A 114 -19.55 -35.91 22.92
N GLY A 115 -19.65 -36.28 21.65
CA GLY A 115 -20.38 -35.49 20.63
C GLY A 115 -20.00 -34.00 20.54
N ASP A 116 -18.78 -33.66 20.93
CA ASP A 116 -18.33 -32.27 21.10
C ASP A 116 -17.82 -31.68 19.74
N LEU A 117 -17.93 -30.36 19.65
CA LEU A 117 -17.41 -29.65 18.51
C LEU A 117 -15.89 -29.66 18.55
N ILE A 118 -15.27 -29.72 17.38
CA ILE A 118 -13.81 -29.71 17.21
C ILE A 118 -13.43 -28.55 16.28
N ILE A 119 -12.60 -27.63 16.74
CA ILE A 119 -11.95 -26.66 15.84
C ILE A 119 -10.78 -27.39 15.16
N ILE A 120 -10.92 -27.65 13.87
CA ILE A 120 -9.94 -28.43 13.09
C ILE A 120 -8.73 -27.58 12.77
N ASP A 121 -8.97 -26.37 12.24
CA ASP A 121 -7.93 -25.42 11.81
C ASP A 121 -8.53 -24.03 11.58
N ALA A 122 -7.66 -23.08 11.25
CA ALA A 122 -8.03 -21.72 10.86
C ALA A 122 -7.25 -21.26 9.64
N GLU A 123 -7.96 -20.73 8.65
CA GLU A 123 -7.38 -19.92 7.58
C GLU A 123 -7.36 -18.46 8.04
N ILE A 124 -6.19 -17.83 8.00
CA ILE A 124 -6.01 -16.42 8.38
C ILE A 124 -5.61 -15.67 7.13
N THR A 125 -6.41 -14.67 6.73
CA THR A 125 -6.23 -14.01 5.43
C THR A 125 -6.52 -12.50 5.49
N GLN A 126 -5.84 -11.74 4.63
CA GLN A 126 -6.05 -10.29 4.45
C GLN A 126 -6.59 -9.95 3.04
N ALA A 127 -6.21 -10.71 2.04
CA ALA A 127 -6.71 -10.65 0.68
C ALA A 127 -6.67 -12.04 0.04
N ILE A 128 -5.56 -12.76 0.22
CA ILE A 128 -5.31 -14.09 -0.30
C ILE A 128 -4.40 -14.86 0.67
N GLN A 129 -4.53 -16.19 0.73
CA GLN A 129 -3.70 -17.00 1.59
C GLN A 129 -3.54 -18.41 1.03
N HIS A 130 -2.37 -19.02 1.29
CA HIS A 130 -2.19 -20.45 1.09
C HIS A 130 -2.91 -21.21 2.21
N PHE A 131 -3.84 -22.06 1.86
CA PHE A 131 -4.54 -22.90 2.83
C PHE A 131 -5.14 -24.11 2.15
N ARG A 132 -4.84 -25.32 2.68
CA ARG A 132 -5.29 -26.60 2.10
C ARG A 132 -5.09 -26.66 0.57
N SER A 133 -4.01 -26.05 0.09
CA SER A 133 -3.70 -25.89 -1.34
C SER A 133 -3.63 -27.21 -2.07
N ALA A 134 -3.22 -28.28 -1.39
CA ALA A 134 -3.17 -29.64 -1.95
C ALA A 134 -4.53 -30.19 -2.40
N ASN A 135 -5.64 -29.57 -1.97
CA ASN A 135 -6.97 -29.99 -2.41
C ASN A 135 -7.33 -29.52 -3.82
N HIS A 136 -6.61 -28.52 -4.35
CA HIS A 136 -6.94 -27.92 -5.66
C HIS A 136 -5.73 -27.56 -6.53
N LEU A 137 -4.51 -27.62 -5.98
CA LEU A 137 -3.29 -27.32 -6.73
C LEU A 137 -2.37 -28.54 -6.83
N PRO A 138 -1.56 -28.62 -7.90
CA PRO A 138 -0.56 -29.68 -8.06
C PRO A 138 0.53 -29.56 -6.98
N ALA A 139 1.15 -30.67 -6.61
CA ALA A 139 2.11 -30.76 -5.51
C ALA A 139 3.27 -29.75 -5.59
N ALA A 140 3.69 -29.37 -6.81
CA ALA A 140 4.76 -28.37 -7.01
C ALA A 140 4.34 -26.94 -6.65
N GLN A 141 3.05 -26.67 -6.49
CA GLN A 141 2.47 -25.34 -6.19
C GLN A 141 1.82 -25.29 -4.79
N VAL A 142 1.95 -26.36 -4.03
CA VAL A 142 1.43 -26.44 -2.65
C VAL A 142 2.43 -25.76 -1.72
N PHE A 143 1.95 -24.80 -0.97
CA PHE A 143 2.68 -24.13 0.10
C PHE A 143 2.07 -24.48 1.47
N PRO A 144 2.84 -24.32 2.56
CA PRO A 144 2.30 -24.50 3.90
C PRO A 144 1.11 -23.58 4.19
N ASP A 145 0.15 -24.06 4.96
CA ASP A 145 -1.03 -23.29 5.35
C ASP A 145 -0.62 -22.02 6.11
N ASN A 146 -1.30 -20.90 5.79
CA ASN A 146 -1.05 -19.59 6.35
C ASN A 146 0.39 -19.08 6.18
N SER A 147 1.05 -19.44 5.06
CA SER A 147 2.46 -19.09 4.80
C SER A 147 2.67 -17.73 4.13
N ILE A 148 1.61 -17.07 3.63
CA ILE A 148 1.70 -15.68 3.21
C ILE A 148 1.77 -14.80 4.46
N ARG A 149 2.77 -13.91 4.50
CA ARG A 149 3.02 -13.01 5.63
C ARG A 149 1.87 -12.01 5.80
N PHE A 150 1.64 -11.58 7.04
CA PHE A 150 0.56 -10.66 7.38
C PHE A 150 1.08 -9.23 7.51
N VAL A 151 0.34 -8.29 6.96
CA VAL A 151 0.63 -6.86 6.99
C VAL A 151 0.03 -6.24 8.25
N ALA A 152 0.82 -5.46 8.98
CA ALA A 152 0.33 -4.68 10.11
C ALA A 152 -0.66 -3.60 9.65
N ASP A 153 -1.58 -3.22 10.55
CA ASP A 153 -2.59 -2.20 10.30
C ASP A 153 -3.54 -2.48 9.11
N LYS A 154 -3.62 -3.75 8.69
CA LYS A 154 -4.55 -4.20 7.67
C LYS A 154 -5.59 -5.15 8.28
N PRO A 155 -6.91 -4.96 8.01
CA PRO A 155 -7.94 -5.85 8.51
C PRO A 155 -7.66 -7.30 8.15
N THR A 156 -7.88 -8.21 9.10
CA THR A 156 -7.55 -9.63 8.94
C THR A 156 -8.73 -10.49 9.28
N VAL A 157 -9.03 -11.47 8.45
CA VAL A 157 -10.10 -12.42 8.70
C VAL A 157 -9.54 -13.75 9.18
N VAL A 158 -10.11 -14.27 10.25
CA VAL A 158 -9.87 -15.64 10.75
C VAL A 158 -11.09 -16.47 10.42
N ARG A 159 -10.92 -17.49 9.60
CA ARG A 159 -11.95 -18.45 9.20
C ARG A 159 -11.72 -19.74 9.95
N LEU A 160 -12.55 -20.05 10.96
CA LEU A 160 -12.46 -21.28 11.74
C LEU A 160 -13.22 -22.42 11.06
N TYR A 161 -12.54 -23.52 10.85
CA TYR A 161 -13.08 -24.78 10.36
C TYR A 161 -13.50 -25.63 11.55
N VAL A 162 -14.80 -25.94 11.65
CA VAL A 162 -15.36 -26.64 12.80
C VAL A 162 -15.98 -27.94 12.34
N ASP A 163 -15.52 -29.06 12.91
CA ASP A 163 -16.11 -30.41 12.77
C ASP A 163 -16.89 -30.81 14.02
N TYR A 164 -17.64 -31.84 13.94
CA TYR A 164 -18.22 -32.51 15.08
C TYR A 164 -17.91 -33.99 15.07
N ASP A 165 -17.86 -34.62 16.25
CA ASP A 165 -17.43 -36.02 16.40
C ASP A 165 -18.37 -37.03 15.71
N ALA A 166 -17.74 -38.01 15.03
CA ALA A 166 -18.41 -39.08 14.32
C ALA A 166 -19.12 -40.11 15.24
N GLY A 167 -18.84 -40.09 16.53
CA GLY A 167 -19.51 -40.95 17.50
C GLY A 167 -20.99 -40.63 17.74
N SER A 168 -21.45 -39.44 17.30
CA SER A 168 -22.85 -39.08 17.33
C SER A 168 -23.57 -39.73 16.14
N THR A 169 -24.51 -40.61 16.45
CA THR A 169 -25.39 -41.26 15.44
C THR A 169 -26.47 -40.35 14.91
N LEU A 170 -26.59 -39.16 15.43
CA LEU A 170 -27.56 -38.13 14.99
C LEU A 170 -26.86 -36.91 14.43
N PRO A 171 -27.38 -36.33 13.33
CA PRO A 171 -26.88 -35.04 12.87
C PRO A 171 -27.03 -34.00 13.98
N ILE A 172 -25.99 -33.25 14.26
CA ILE A 172 -26.08 -32.13 15.20
C ILE A 172 -27.03 -31.10 14.57
N ILE A 173 -28.19 -30.94 15.19
CA ILE A 173 -29.13 -29.88 14.82
C ILE A 173 -28.71 -28.66 15.60
N GLY A 174 -28.44 -27.57 14.88
CA GLY A 174 -28.13 -26.33 15.57
C GLY A 174 -27.55 -25.28 14.67
N SER A 175 -27.18 -24.22 15.33
CA SER A 175 -26.46 -23.07 14.74
C SER A 175 -25.19 -22.87 15.56
N LEU A 176 -24.04 -22.99 14.92
CA LEU A 176 -22.76 -22.74 15.60
C LEU A 176 -22.47 -21.26 15.63
N SER A 177 -22.01 -20.81 16.78
CA SER A 177 -21.41 -19.51 17.00
C SER A 177 -20.08 -19.68 17.74
N GLY A 178 -19.44 -18.60 18.09
CA GLY A 178 -18.16 -18.64 18.79
C GLY A 178 -17.68 -17.27 19.24
N GLU A 179 -16.52 -17.28 19.85
CA GLU A 179 -15.81 -16.09 20.28
C GLU A 179 -14.34 -16.25 19.85
N LEU A 180 -13.76 -15.19 19.33
CA LEU A 180 -12.33 -15.08 19.07
C LEU A 180 -11.75 -14.02 19.98
N GLU A 181 -10.92 -14.43 20.93
CA GLU A 181 -10.11 -13.53 21.73
C GLU A 181 -8.82 -13.20 20.96
N VAL A 182 -8.57 -11.92 20.76
CA VAL A 182 -7.39 -11.38 20.09
C VAL A 182 -6.57 -10.64 21.12
N ILE A 183 -5.39 -11.15 21.44
CA ILE A 183 -4.46 -10.60 22.44
C ILE A 183 -3.27 -10.01 21.71
N SER A 184 -3.15 -8.69 21.75
CA SER A 184 -2.06 -7.94 21.10
C SER A 184 -1.40 -6.99 22.10
N SER A 185 -0.31 -6.37 21.70
CA SER A 185 0.32 -5.28 22.47
C SER A 185 -0.62 -4.08 22.71
N GLY A 186 -1.63 -3.90 21.86
CA GLY A 186 -2.66 -2.86 21.99
C GLY A 186 -3.81 -3.21 22.94
N GLY A 187 -3.79 -4.41 23.56
CA GLY A 187 -4.83 -4.90 24.47
C GLY A 187 -5.49 -6.18 23.98
N THR A 188 -6.55 -6.57 24.67
CA THR A 188 -7.35 -7.76 24.37
C THR A 188 -8.75 -7.36 23.89
N ILE A 189 -9.22 -7.99 22.82
CA ILE A 189 -10.59 -7.84 22.34
C ILE A 189 -11.21 -9.21 22.12
N THR A 190 -12.49 -9.38 22.43
CA THR A 190 -13.27 -10.56 22.08
C THR A 190 -14.22 -10.23 20.94
N LEU A 191 -14.13 -10.99 19.87
CA LEU A 191 -14.89 -10.80 18.64
C LEU A 191 -15.95 -11.89 18.53
N ALA A 192 -17.15 -11.51 18.11
CA ALA A 192 -18.17 -12.44 17.63
C ALA A 192 -17.93 -12.75 16.14
N PRO A 193 -18.34 -13.92 15.64
CA PRO A 193 -18.25 -14.23 14.23
C PRO A 193 -19.16 -13.31 13.42
N LEU A 194 -18.77 -13.04 12.17
CA LEU A 194 -19.56 -12.24 11.23
C LEU A 194 -20.93 -12.87 10.96
N GLN A 195 -21.03 -14.19 11.11
CA GLN A 195 -22.26 -14.98 10.93
C GLN A 195 -22.20 -16.28 11.72
N THR A 196 -23.34 -16.85 12.03
CA THR A 196 -23.46 -18.23 12.52
C THR A 196 -23.46 -19.21 11.36
N ILE A 197 -23.05 -20.45 11.62
CA ILE A 197 -23.03 -21.51 10.60
C ILE A 197 -23.81 -22.74 11.06
N VAL A 198 -24.24 -23.56 10.08
CA VAL A 198 -24.80 -24.87 10.35
C VAL A 198 -23.66 -25.88 10.59
N PRO A 199 -23.76 -26.75 11.64
CA PRO A 199 -22.76 -27.77 11.88
C PRO A 199 -22.52 -28.65 10.65
N ARG A 200 -21.26 -28.94 10.35
CA ARG A 200 -20.87 -29.79 9.22
C ARG A 200 -19.72 -30.70 9.61
N ARG A 201 -19.63 -31.86 8.93
CA ARG A 201 -18.44 -32.69 8.99
C ARG A 201 -17.32 -32.04 8.15
N ASP A 202 -16.06 -32.21 8.59
CA ASP A 202 -14.89 -31.66 7.87
C ASP A 202 -14.90 -32.02 6.37
N VAL A 203 -15.19 -33.28 6.05
CA VAL A 203 -15.27 -33.78 4.67
C VAL A 203 -16.33 -33.06 3.81
N SER A 204 -17.25 -32.32 4.41
CA SER A 204 -18.31 -31.56 3.74
C SER A 204 -18.09 -30.04 3.83
N ILE A 205 -16.98 -29.60 4.41
CA ILE A 205 -16.62 -28.17 4.49
C ILE A 205 -15.97 -27.77 3.18
N ASP A 206 -16.65 -26.95 2.42
CA ASP A 206 -16.15 -26.35 1.21
C ASP A 206 -15.45 -25.03 1.55
N ARG A 207 -14.14 -24.91 1.25
CA ARG A 207 -13.36 -23.67 1.43
C ARG A 207 -13.94 -22.50 0.63
N GLY A 208 -14.50 -22.78 -0.56
CA GLY A 208 -15.13 -21.79 -1.41
C GLY A 208 -16.43 -21.20 -0.87
N ASN A 209 -17.00 -21.81 0.18
CA ASN A 209 -18.24 -21.35 0.77
C ASN A 209 -18.00 -20.65 2.12
N GLY A 210 -18.13 -19.32 2.14
CA GLY A 210 -17.95 -18.53 3.36
C GLY A 210 -18.90 -18.88 4.51
N ARG A 211 -20.03 -19.58 4.25
CA ARG A 211 -20.98 -20.04 5.26
C ARG A 211 -20.65 -21.42 5.87
N HIS A 212 -19.55 -22.05 5.42
CA HIS A 212 -19.08 -23.30 5.99
C HIS A 212 -18.04 -23.08 7.10
N THR A 213 -17.62 -21.84 7.34
CA THR A 213 -16.64 -21.46 8.35
C THR A 213 -17.18 -20.34 9.24
N LEU A 214 -16.80 -20.32 10.53
CA LEU A 214 -17.01 -19.16 11.38
C LEU A 214 -15.94 -18.12 11.05
N ASN A 215 -16.37 -16.97 10.53
CA ASN A 215 -15.48 -15.90 10.08
C ASN A 215 -15.46 -14.77 11.11
N PHE A 216 -14.27 -14.39 11.55
CA PHE A 216 -14.05 -13.29 12.48
C PHE A 216 -13.20 -12.22 11.83
N LEU A 217 -13.60 -10.97 11.91
CA LEU A 217 -12.84 -9.84 11.41
C LEU A 217 -12.05 -9.18 12.54
N ILE A 218 -10.74 -9.28 12.49
CA ILE A 218 -9.83 -8.57 13.38
C ILE A 218 -9.66 -7.14 12.82
N PRO A 219 -10.03 -6.10 13.59
CA PRO A 219 -9.83 -4.72 13.19
C PRO A 219 -8.34 -4.38 13.03
N GLU A 220 -8.02 -3.50 12.10
CA GLU A 220 -6.65 -3.12 11.75
C GLU A 220 -5.79 -2.71 12.96
N ASN A 221 -6.36 -2.02 13.94
CA ASN A 221 -5.64 -1.56 15.11
C ASN A 221 -5.19 -2.68 16.09
N PHE A 222 -5.68 -3.91 15.90
CA PHE A 222 -5.23 -5.12 16.62
C PHE A 222 -4.27 -5.96 15.79
N CYS A 223 -4.07 -5.64 14.51
CA CYS A 223 -3.18 -6.35 13.60
C CYS A 223 -1.77 -5.72 13.64
N ARG A 224 -1.02 -5.88 14.74
CA ARG A 224 0.33 -5.31 14.89
C ARG A 224 1.25 -6.24 15.67
N GLY A 225 2.42 -6.52 15.10
CA GLY A 225 3.43 -7.37 15.74
C GLY A 225 2.88 -8.75 16.09
N ILE A 226 3.29 -9.31 17.21
CA ILE A 226 2.85 -10.62 17.67
C ILE A 226 1.46 -10.53 18.29
N VAL A 227 0.55 -11.35 17.78
CA VAL A 227 -0.85 -11.45 18.24
C VAL A 227 -1.18 -12.90 18.54
N ASN A 228 -1.73 -13.15 19.73
CA ASN A 228 -2.23 -14.47 20.11
C ASN A 228 -3.75 -14.53 19.90
N LEU A 229 -4.18 -15.53 19.17
CA LEU A 229 -5.58 -15.82 18.88
C LEU A 229 -6.03 -17.00 19.74
N ARG A 230 -7.14 -16.85 20.46
CA ARG A 230 -7.83 -17.94 21.14
C ARG A 230 -9.26 -17.99 20.70
N ALA A 231 -9.75 -19.15 20.29
CA ALA A 231 -11.14 -19.29 19.87
C ALA A 231 -11.90 -20.31 20.69
N SER A 232 -13.16 -20.00 20.92
CA SER A 232 -14.15 -20.94 21.39
C SER A 232 -15.34 -20.98 20.44
N VAL A 233 -15.91 -22.16 20.23
CA VAL A 233 -17.11 -22.38 19.44
C VAL A 233 -18.15 -23.13 20.26
N PHE A 234 -19.43 -22.85 20.04
CA PHE A 234 -20.53 -23.45 20.74
C PHE A 234 -21.77 -23.55 19.84
N ASN A 235 -22.66 -24.51 20.23
CA ASN A 235 -23.93 -24.67 19.56
C ASN A 235 -24.99 -23.83 20.28
N ASN A 236 -25.64 -22.92 19.60
CA ASN A 236 -26.67 -22.04 20.16
C ASN A 236 -27.89 -22.80 20.69
N PHE A 237 -28.17 -24.02 20.22
CA PHE A 237 -29.28 -24.86 20.66
C PHE A 237 -28.90 -25.88 21.74
N ALA A 238 -27.61 -26.13 21.92
CA ALA A 238 -27.04 -27.01 22.90
C ALA A 238 -25.75 -26.40 23.45
N PRO A 239 -25.84 -25.47 24.41
CA PRO A 239 -24.66 -24.71 24.90
C PRO A 239 -23.62 -25.56 25.63
N ASP A 240 -23.95 -26.79 26.00
CA ASP A 240 -23.03 -27.80 26.53
C ASP A 240 -22.14 -28.45 25.46
N GLN A 241 -22.50 -28.28 24.17
CA GLN A 241 -21.65 -28.64 23.02
C GLN A 241 -20.74 -27.42 22.66
N PHE A 242 -19.49 -27.53 23.07
CA PHE A 242 -18.52 -26.45 22.83
C PHE A 242 -17.11 -27.02 22.60
N SER A 243 -16.24 -26.19 21.99
CA SER A 243 -14.80 -26.40 21.90
C SER A 243 -14.05 -25.13 22.25
N ARG A 244 -12.91 -25.24 22.94
CA ARG A 244 -12.04 -24.13 23.35
C ARG A 244 -10.58 -24.41 22.99
N ASN A 245 -10.34 -25.30 22.07
CA ASN A 245 -9.01 -25.88 21.84
C ASN A 245 -8.22 -25.17 20.71
N PHE A 246 -8.55 -23.94 20.36
CA PHE A 246 -7.81 -23.22 19.36
C PHE A 246 -6.99 -22.10 19.98
N GLU A 247 -5.68 -22.19 19.80
CA GLU A 247 -4.74 -21.13 20.12
C GLU A 247 -3.72 -21.04 18.99
N ARG A 248 -3.45 -19.82 18.49
CA ARG A 248 -2.46 -19.58 17.44
C ARG A 248 -1.82 -18.23 17.63
N GLU A 249 -0.50 -18.21 17.53
CA GLU A 249 0.28 -16.98 17.42
C GLU A 249 0.47 -16.63 15.94
N ILE A 250 0.29 -15.36 15.62
CA ILE A 250 0.55 -14.79 14.31
C ILE A 250 1.40 -13.52 14.46
N ASN A 251 2.21 -13.22 13.46
CA ASN A 251 3.03 -12.01 13.44
C ASN A 251 2.63 -11.12 12.28
N PHE A 252 2.27 -9.89 12.57
CA PHE A 252 2.00 -8.85 11.60
C PHE A 252 3.25 -8.00 11.36
N GLU A 253 3.69 -7.97 10.12
CA GLU A 253 4.87 -7.22 9.71
C GLU A 253 4.49 -5.79 9.34
N ALA A 254 5.29 -4.82 9.82
CA ALA A 254 5.12 -3.44 9.43
C ALA A 254 5.45 -3.28 7.94
N MET A 255 4.50 -2.69 7.21
CA MET A 255 4.64 -2.34 5.80
C MET A 255 4.41 -0.83 5.64
N PRO A 256 5.11 -0.15 4.73
CA PRO A 256 4.82 1.25 4.45
C PRO A 256 3.41 1.39 3.84
N GLU A 257 2.78 2.51 4.09
CA GLU A 257 1.66 2.97 3.27
C GLU A 257 2.17 3.22 1.85
N LEU A 258 1.30 3.05 0.85
CA LEU A 258 1.66 3.36 -0.53
C LEU A 258 1.49 4.87 -0.78
N PRO A 259 2.57 5.63 -0.93
CA PRO A 259 2.47 7.07 -1.13
C PRO A 259 2.07 7.37 -2.58
N VAL A 260 1.00 8.15 -2.75
CA VAL A 260 0.46 8.53 -4.06
C VAL A 260 0.33 10.04 -4.16
N LEU A 261 0.89 10.60 -5.22
CA LEU A 261 0.62 11.96 -5.70
C LEU A 261 -0.56 11.89 -6.70
N ALA A 262 -1.72 12.37 -6.30
CA ALA A 262 -2.93 12.38 -7.12
C ALA A 262 -2.98 13.60 -8.06
N ILE A 263 -3.23 13.37 -9.35
CA ILE A 263 -3.34 14.42 -10.37
C ILE A 263 -4.73 14.35 -11.03
N GLY A 264 -5.61 15.28 -10.69
CA GLY A 264 -6.90 15.46 -11.37
C GLY A 264 -6.68 16.16 -12.72
N ILE A 265 -7.20 15.58 -13.81
CA ILE A 265 -7.01 16.08 -15.16
C ILE A 265 -8.30 16.72 -15.64
N GLU A 266 -8.28 18.02 -15.89
CA GLU A 266 -9.32 18.77 -16.58
C GLU A 266 -9.06 18.63 -18.08
N TYR A 267 -10.00 18.02 -18.80
CA TYR A 267 -9.84 17.82 -20.24
C TYR A 267 -10.50 18.95 -21.04
N THR A 268 -9.74 19.54 -21.95
CA THR A 268 -10.19 20.64 -22.81
C THR A 268 -10.03 20.36 -24.31
N GLY A 269 -9.64 19.13 -24.68
CA GLY A 269 -9.49 18.69 -26.06
C GLY A 269 -10.82 18.33 -26.71
N ASP A 270 -10.75 17.82 -27.94
CA ASP A 270 -11.90 17.56 -28.79
C ASP A 270 -12.51 16.16 -28.60
N ASP A 271 -11.82 15.20 -27.97
CA ASP A 271 -12.27 13.84 -27.74
C ASP A 271 -13.25 13.76 -26.57
N VAL A 272 -14.48 14.18 -26.83
CA VAL A 272 -15.57 14.26 -25.85
C VAL A 272 -16.67 13.28 -26.20
N ILE A 273 -17.21 12.56 -25.18
CA ILE A 273 -18.37 11.72 -25.36
C ILE A 273 -19.60 12.57 -25.70
N ASP A 274 -20.40 12.16 -26.70
CA ASP A 274 -21.58 12.88 -27.12
C ASP A 274 -22.54 13.17 -25.95
N GLY A 275 -22.78 14.46 -25.70
CA GLY A 275 -23.63 14.93 -24.62
C GLY A 275 -22.97 15.03 -23.25
N ALA A 276 -21.66 14.88 -23.16
CA ALA A 276 -20.92 15.12 -21.92
C ALA A 276 -21.09 16.56 -21.42
N THR A 277 -21.25 16.69 -20.12
CA THR A 277 -21.39 17.98 -19.44
C THR A 277 -20.02 18.55 -19.06
N PRO A 278 -19.88 19.86 -18.85
CA PRO A 278 -18.62 20.43 -18.36
C PRO A 278 -18.12 19.80 -17.07
N ASP A 279 -19.01 19.37 -16.18
CA ASP A 279 -18.65 18.70 -14.92
C ASP A 279 -18.01 17.32 -15.15
N GLU A 280 -18.33 16.64 -16.26
CA GLU A 280 -17.77 15.35 -16.67
C GLU A 280 -16.42 15.48 -17.41
N LEU A 281 -15.99 16.69 -17.71
CA LEU A 281 -14.67 17.02 -18.28
C LEU A 281 -13.75 17.69 -17.24
N ALA A 282 -14.34 18.17 -16.15
CA ALA A 282 -13.58 18.82 -15.07
C ALA A 282 -12.63 17.81 -14.39
N ALA A 283 -11.59 18.32 -13.77
CA ALA A 283 -10.64 17.51 -13.01
C ALA A 283 -11.37 16.72 -11.89
N PRO A 284 -11.22 15.38 -11.82
CA PRO A 284 -11.73 14.60 -10.69
C PRO A 284 -11.26 15.15 -9.35
N GLU A 285 -12.13 15.13 -8.34
CA GLU A 285 -11.81 15.64 -7.00
C GLU A 285 -10.97 14.63 -6.20
N LEU A 286 -10.37 15.08 -5.10
CA LEU A 286 -9.59 14.22 -4.19
C LEU A 286 -10.37 12.97 -3.72
N THR A 287 -11.66 13.13 -3.46
CA THR A 287 -12.54 12.02 -3.04
C THR A 287 -12.72 10.94 -4.11
N ASP A 288 -12.62 11.31 -5.38
CA ASP A 288 -12.68 10.33 -6.47
C ASP A 288 -11.42 9.45 -6.48
N PHE A 289 -10.27 9.99 -6.04
CA PHE A 289 -9.04 9.23 -5.85
C PHE A 289 -9.14 8.29 -4.64
N GLU A 290 -9.75 8.72 -3.54
CA GLU A 290 -10.01 7.84 -2.39
C GLU A 290 -10.87 6.65 -2.82
N ASP A 291 -11.93 6.90 -3.59
CA ASP A 291 -12.83 5.86 -4.11
C ASP A 291 -12.11 4.91 -5.09
N VAL A 292 -11.26 5.43 -5.99
CA VAL A 292 -10.59 4.62 -7.02
C VAL A 292 -9.52 3.71 -6.42
N PHE A 293 -8.87 4.09 -5.32
CA PHE A 293 -7.86 3.28 -4.66
C PHE A 293 -8.43 2.26 -3.66
N GLU A 294 -9.73 2.22 -3.43
CA GLU A 294 -10.35 1.26 -2.51
C GLU A 294 -10.01 -0.21 -2.87
N PHE A 295 -9.98 -0.55 -4.15
CA PHE A 295 -9.60 -1.89 -4.60
C PHE A 295 -8.10 -2.15 -4.38
N THR A 296 -7.25 -1.16 -4.59
CA THR A 296 -5.80 -1.25 -4.29
C THR A 296 -5.57 -1.51 -2.80
N GLU A 297 -6.26 -0.81 -1.92
CA GLU A 297 -6.16 -1.04 -0.48
C GLU A 297 -6.61 -2.44 -0.06
N LYS A 298 -7.65 -2.98 -0.68
CA LYS A 298 -8.13 -4.34 -0.41
C LYS A 298 -7.13 -5.41 -0.83
N THR A 299 -6.54 -5.25 -2.00
CA THR A 299 -5.75 -6.30 -2.66
C THR A 299 -4.26 -6.24 -2.37
N PHE A 300 -3.66 -5.05 -2.27
CA PHE A 300 -2.21 -4.92 -2.08
C PHE A 300 -1.77 -5.23 -0.64
N PRO A 301 -0.53 -5.69 -0.44
CA PRO A 301 0.04 -5.93 0.88
C PRO A 301 0.48 -4.63 1.57
N ILE A 302 -0.45 -3.72 1.75
CA ILE A 302 -0.25 -2.39 2.36
C ILE A 302 -1.30 -2.14 3.44
N PRO A 303 -1.01 -1.31 4.45
CA PRO A 303 -2.00 -0.86 5.41
C PRO A 303 -3.03 0.09 4.79
N ALA A 304 -2.60 1.00 3.91
CA ALA A 304 -3.42 1.99 3.23
C ALA A 304 -2.71 2.60 2.02
N VAL A 305 -3.46 3.29 1.17
CA VAL A 305 -2.94 4.25 0.19
C VAL A 305 -2.88 5.63 0.85
N ALA A 306 -1.70 6.24 0.89
CA ALA A 306 -1.49 7.57 1.43
C ALA A 306 -1.46 8.59 0.28
N ILE A 307 -2.55 9.32 0.05
CA ILE A 307 -2.52 10.43 -0.90
C ILE A 307 -1.70 11.57 -0.28
N THR A 308 -0.45 11.67 -0.70
CA THR A 308 0.53 12.62 -0.14
C THR A 308 0.27 14.04 -0.58
N ASN A 309 -0.27 14.22 -1.77
CA ASN A 309 -0.70 15.51 -2.31
C ASN A 309 -1.72 15.30 -3.43
N TYR A 310 -2.50 16.34 -3.71
CA TYR A 310 -3.46 16.40 -4.80
C TYR A 310 -3.21 17.67 -5.61
N ASN A 311 -3.02 17.52 -6.91
CA ASN A 311 -2.87 18.61 -7.86
C ASN A 311 -3.86 18.44 -9.02
N THR A 312 -4.06 19.49 -9.80
CA THR A 312 -4.82 19.45 -11.06
C THR A 312 -3.96 19.93 -12.20
N MET A 313 -4.21 19.39 -13.39
CA MET A 313 -3.65 19.88 -14.65
C MET A 313 -4.72 19.93 -15.72
N THR A 314 -4.52 20.79 -16.72
CA THR A 314 -5.34 20.81 -17.95
C THR A 314 -4.63 19.98 -19.01
N TYR A 315 -5.40 19.26 -19.81
CA TYR A 315 -4.90 18.45 -20.92
C TYR A 315 -5.84 18.61 -22.12
N ASP A 316 -5.28 18.90 -23.30
CA ASP A 316 -6.01 19.24 -24.53
C ASP A 316 -5.62 18.39 -25.76
N GLU A 317 -4.67 17.46 -25.59
CA GLU A 317 -4.27 16.55 -26.65
C GLU A 317 -5.31 15.43 -26.83
N ASP A 318 -5.25 14.75 -28.00
CA ASP A 318 -6.12 13.66 -28.35
C ASP A 318 -6.10 12.51 -27.31
N MET A 319 -7.28 11.93 -27.05
CA MET A 319 -7.43 10.85 -26.06
C MET A 319 -8.05 9.58 -26.65
N GLU A 320 -8.68 9.64 -27.83
CA GLU A 320 -9.27 8.45 -28.44
C GLU A 320 -8.17 7.47 -28.85
N SER A 321 -8.12 6.34 -28.16
CA SER A 321 -7.06 5.34 -28.24
C SER A 321 -7.61 3.99 -28.71
N ASP A 322 -6.82 3.26 -29.52
CA ASP A 322 -7.08 1.88 -29.87
C ASP A 322 -6.15 0.95 -29.06
N ILE A 323 -6.74 -0.01 -28.34
CA ILE A 323 -6.00 -0.99 -27.54
C ILE A 323 -5.01 -1.82 -28.41
N SER A 324 -5.24 -1.92 -29.71
CA SER A 324 -4.30 -2.58 -30.63
C SER A 324 -2.97 -1.81 -30.81
N GLU A 325 -2.94 -0.54 -30.42
CA GLU A 325 -1.76 0.33 -30.47
C GLU A 325 -1.10 0.50 -29.09
N GLY A 326 -1.50 -0.28 -28.13
CA GLY A 326 -0.97 -0.25 -26.77
C GLY A 326 -1.62 0.83 -25.90
N CYS A 327 -0.83 1.57 -25.10
CA CYS A 327 -1.32 2.72 -24.36
C CYS A 327 -1.71 3.90 -25.22
N ASP A 328 -1.13 3.99 -26.41
CA ASP A 328 -1.36 5.05 -27.39
C ASP A 328 -1.47 6.43 -26.70
N LYS A 329 -2.58 7.15 -26.86
CA LYS A 329 -2.78 8.49 -26.26
C LYS A 329 -2.72 8.51 -24.73
N PHE A 330 -3.12 7.44 -24.07
CA PHE A 330 -2.87 7.31 -22.63
C PHE A 330 -1.37 7.31 -22.28
N GLY A 331 -0.51 6.86 -23.18
CA GLY A 331 0.92 6.97 -23.04
C GLY A 331 1.38 8.43 -22.98
N ASP A 332 0.84 9.28 -23.87
CA ASP A 332 1.14 10.70 -23.89
C ASP A 332 0.61 11.42 -22.65
N LEU A 333 -0.61 11.08 -22.21
CA LEU A 333 -1.18 11.58 -20.95
C LEU A 333 -0.33 11.15 -19.74
N LYS A 334 0.11 9.88 -19.67
CA LYS A 334 1.00 9.40 -18.62
C LYS A 334 2.29 10.20 -18.56
N ASP A 335 2.78 10.65 -19.70
CA ASP A 335 3.96 11.50 -19.80
C ASP A 335 3.76 12.87 -19.22
N ALA A 336 2.67 13.52 -19.60
CA ALA A 336 2.30 14.80 -19.03
C ALA A 336 2.12 14.69 -17.50
N VAL A 337 1.49 13.60 -17.02
CA VAL A 337 1.36 13.32 -15.58
C VAL A 337 2.72 13.05 -14.93
N SER A 338 3.65 12.39 -15.62
CA SER A 338 5.02 12.16 -15.12
C SER A 338 5.78 13.47 -14.89
N ASP A 339 5.56 14.49 -15.72
CA ASP A 339 6.18 15.82 -15.55
C ASP A 339 5.73 16.50 -14.24
N MET A 340 4.55 16.12 -13.70
CA MET A 340 4.04 16.63 -12.41
C MET A 340 4.74 16.05 -11.19
N ARG A 341 5.56 15.01 -11.35
CA ARG A 341 6.19 14.27 -10.25
C ARG A 341 7.17 15.12 -9.45
N GLY A 342 7.96 15.95 -10.11
CA GLY A 342 9.07 16.62 -9.47
C GLY A 342 10.18 15.65 -9.03
N ASP A 343 10.75 15.85 -7.85
CA ASP A 343 11.73 14.95 -7.23
C ASP A 343 11.12 14.00 -6.18
N SER A 344 9.79 13.81 -6.22
CA SER A 344 9.08 12.89 -5.37
C SER A 344 9.34 11.43 -5.75
N ASP A 345 9.48 10.57 -4.76
CA ASP A 345 9.56 9.12 -4.92
C ASP A 345 8.16 8.46 -4.92
N ASP A 346 7.09 9.24 -4.70
CA ASP A 346 5.72 8.73 -4.67
C ASP A 346 5.30 8.14 -6.02
N ILE A 347 4.36 7.21 -6.01
CA ILE A 347 3.61 6.85 -7.22
C ILE A 347 2.82 8.09 -7.64
N VAL A 348 2.88 8.46 -8.91
CA VAL A 348 2.02 9.50 -9.46
C VAL A 348 0.86 8.86 -10.17
N TYR A 349 -0.35 9.27 -9.85
CA TYR A 349 -1.54 8.74 -10.50
C TYR A 349 -2.39 9.88 -11.05
N GLY A 350 -2.54 9.89 -12.39
CA GLY A 350 -3.40 10.81 -13.11
C GLY A 350 -4.80 10.20 -13.33
N MET A 351 -5.85 11.00 -13.14
CA MET A 351 -7.20 10.53 -13.35
C MET A 351 -7.98 11.52 -14.20
N ILE A 352 -8.59 11.01 -15.29
CA ILE A 352 -9.52 11.75 -16.15
C ILE A 352 -10.97 11.39 -15.81
N ASN A 353 -11.86 12.32 -16.15
CA ASN A 353 -13.30 12.17 -15.87
C ASN A 353 -14.03 11.34 -16.95
N SER A 354 -15.29 11.01 -16.67
CA SER A 354 -16.10 10.10 -17.46
C SER A 354 -16.48 10.64 -18.85
N GLY A 355 -16.53 11.97 -19.03
CA GLY A 355 -16.92 12.62 -20.28
C GLY A 355 -15.88 12.54 -21.40
N VAL A 356 -14.67 12.07 -21.12
CA VAL A 356 -13.61 11.96 -22.12
C VAL A 356 -13.74 10.66 -22.89
N ASN A 357 -13.74 10.76 -24.22
CA ASN A 357 -13.68 9.60 -25.11
C ASN A 357 -12.25 9.07 -25.19
N THR A 358 -12.01 7.89 -24.60
CA THR A 358 -10.70 7.25 -24.57
C THR A 358 -10.62 6.03 -25.48
N GLY A 359 -11.59 5.86 -26.34
CA GLY A 359 -11.68 4.69 -27.22
C GLY A 359 -11.76 3.39 -26.41
N SER A 360 -10.91 2.41 -26.71
CA SER A 360 -10.89 1.09 -26.06
C SER A 360 -9.89 0.96 -24.91
N VAL A 361 -9.07 2.01 -24.64
CA VAL A 361 -8.06 1.98 -23.57
C VAL A 361 -8.62 2.55 -22.27
N GLY A 362 -8.39 1.90 -21.13
CA GLY A 362 -8.88 2.28 -19.81
C GLY A 362 -7.86 2.97 -18.93
N GLY A 363 -6.57 2.79 -19.22
CA GLY A 363 -5.45 3.33 -18.45
C GLY A 363 -4.10 2.95 -19.01
N CYS A 364 -3.05 3.47 -18.41
CA CYS A 364 -1.65 3.17 -18.71
C CYS A 364 -0.78 3.33 -17.48
N GLY A 365 0.14 2.39 -17.22
CA GLY A 365 1.04 2.42 -16.07
C GLY A 365 2.49 2.06 -16.41
N GLY A 366 3.42 2.46 -15.55
CA GLY A 366 4.84 2.12 -15.66
C GLY A 366 5.74 3.21 -15.10
N GLY A 367 6.97 2.84 -14.70
CA GLY A 367 7.97 3.81 -14.25
C GLY A 367 7.55 4.65 -13.02
N GLY A 368 6.69 4.13 -12.16
CA GLY A 368 6.17 4.84 -10.99
C GLY A 368 5.04 5.83 -11.30
N VAL A 369 4.43 5.74 -12.49
CA VAL A 369 3.30 6.58 -12.92
C VAL A 369 2.17 5.69 -13.41
N GLY A 370 0.94 6.01 -13.05
CA GLY A 370 -0.27 5.42 -13.61
C GLY A 370 -1.25 6.50 -14.02
N VAL A 371 -2.05 6.22 -15.01
CA VAL A 371 -3.18 7.07 -15.45
C VAL A 371 -4.40 6.21 -15.75
N GLY A 372 -5.60 6.73 -15.49
CA GLY A 372 -6.82 6.00 -15.74
C GLY A 372 -8.07 6.86 -15.65
N LYS A 373 -9.23 6.23 -15.81
CA LYS A 373 -10.54 6.89 -15.73
C LYS A 373 -11.13 6.81 -14.33
N ILE A 374 -11.94 7.82 -13.98
CA ILE A 374 -12.77 7.84 -12.76
C ILE A 374 -13.64 6.57 -12.67
N GLY A 375 -13.79 6.06 -11.44
CA GLY A 375 -14.65 4.90 -11.14
C GLY A 375 -14.10 3.54 -11.53
N SER A 376 -12.93 3.45 -12.13
CA SER A 376 -12.29 2.21 -12.56
C SER A 376 -11.29 1.69 -11.52
N GLN A 377 -11.76 1.20 -10.37
CA GLN A 377 -10.91 0.76 -9.24
C GLN A 377 -9.92 -0.34 -9.62
N ALA A 378 -10.37 -1.35 -10.36
CA ALA A 378 -9.49 -2.45 -10.77
C ALA A 378 -8.45 -2.02 -11.81
N THR A 379 -8.80 -1.08 -12.70
CA THR A 379 -7.83 -0.47 -13.63
C THR A 379 -6.80 0.34 -12.85
N ALA A 380 -7.21 1.14 -11.87
CA ALA A 380 -6.27 1.88 -11.04
C ALA A 380 -5.26 0.96 -10.33
N ALA A 381 -5.73 -0.16 -9.76
CA ALA A 381 -4.83 -1.15 -9.17
C ALA A 381 -3.88 -1.78 -10.22
N HIS A 382 -4.38 -2.04 -11.43
CA HIS A 382 -3.60 -2.55 -12.55
C HIS A 382 -2.47 -1.58 -12.93
N GLU A 383 -2.80 -0.29 -13.16
CA GLU A 383 -1.82 0.72 -13.54
C GLU A 383 -0.82 1.03 -12.42
N VAL A 384 -1.26 0.99 -11.16
CA VAL A 384 -0.37 1.05 -9.99
C VAL A 384 0.53 -0.19 -9.91
N GLY A 385 0.02 -1.37 -10.28
CA GLY A 385 0.81 -2.59 -10.41
C GLY A 385 1.95 -2.41 -11.40
N HIS A 386 1.68 -1.87 -12.59
CA HIS A 386 2.69 -1.52 -13.58
C HIS A 386 3.65 -0.43 -13.08
N ALA A 387 3.14 0.58 -12.38
CA ALA A 387 3.99 1.61 -11.77
C ALA A 387 4.98 1.02 -10.77
N LEU A 388 4.62 -0.10 -10.11
CA LEU A 388 5.47 -0.87 -9.21
C LEU A 388 6.29 -1.98 -9.92
N GLY A 389 6.28 -2.02 -11.26
CA GLY A 389 7.08 -2.94 -12.06
C GLY A 389 6.49 -4.34 -12.16
N ARG A 390 5.16 -4.49 -12.12
CA ARG A 390 4.48 -5.75 -12.42
C ARG A 390 4.15 -5.83 -13.90
N ASP A 391 4.42 -6.97 -14.51
CA ASP A 391 4.03 -7.30 -15.87
C ASP A 391 2.63 -7.94 -15.87
N HIS A 392 2.02 -8.08 -17.05
CA HIS A 392 0.72 -8.71 -17.19
C HIS A 392 0.74 -10.19 -16.80
N ALA A 393 -0.29 -10.62 -16.06
CA ALA A 393 -0.55 -12.04 -15.91
C ALA A 393 -0.88 -12.67 -17.29
N PRO A 394 -0.48 -13.93 -17.54
CA PRO A 394 -0.78 -14.62 -18.80
C PRO A 394 -2.28 -14.62 -19.10
N CYS A 395 -2.62 -14.75 -20.39
CA CYS A 395 -4.01 -14.68 -20.82
C CYS A 395 -4.28 -15.70 -21.92
N ASP A 396 -5.35 -16.47 -21.79
CA ASP A 396 -5.73 -17.51 -22.75
C ASP A 396 -6.60 -17.00 -23.92
N ASN A 397 -7.09 -15.75 -23.83
CA ASN A 397 -8.01 -15.18 -24.80
C ASN A 397 -7.27 -14.33 -25.83
N VAL A 398 -6.95 -14.93 -26.97
CA VAL A 398 -6.21 -14.30 -28.08
C VAL A 398 -6.81 -13.01 -28.66
N THR A 399 -8.01 -12.61 -28.29
CA THR A 399 -8.64 -11.38 -28.79
C THR A 399 -8.53 -10.19 -27.81
N ARG A 400 -8.11 -10.43 -26.58
CA ARG A 400 -8.03 -9.41 -25.52
C ARG A 400 -6.70 -9.38 -24.78
N CYS A 401 -5.81 -10.31 -25.12
CA CYS A 401 -4.57 -10.48 -24.36
C CYS A 401 -3.46 -9.63 -24.97
N ALA A 402 -2.61 -9.12 -24.08
CA ALA A 402 -1.31 -8.62 -24.45
C ALA A 402 -0.50 -9.71 -25.16
N GLU A 403 0.41 -9.31 -26.03
CA GLU A 403 1.37 -10.20 -26.65
C GLU A 403 2.20 -10.96 -25.60
N PRO A 404 2.67 -12.18 -25.89
CA PRO A 404 3.47 -12.99 -24.98
C PRO A 404 4.69 -12.26 -24.41
N ALA A 405 5.21 -11.27 -25.12
CA ALA A 405 6.37 -10.48 -24.69
C ALA A 405 6.11 -9.56 -23.48
N ASP A 406 4.83 -9.24 -23.20
CA ASP A 406 4.45 -8.39 -22.08
C ASP A 406 3.83 -9.16 -20.92
N GLN A 407 3.80 -10.47 -21.03
CA GLN A 407 3.30 -11.33 -19.99
C GLN A 407 4.45 -11.75 -19.07
N ASP A 408 4.16 -11.83 -17.79
CA ASP A 408 5.09 -12.34 -16.77
C ASP A 408 5.33 -13.84 -17.01
N GLY A 409 6.47 -14.18 -17.63
CA GLY A 409 6.83 -15.56 -17.94
C GLY A 409 7.06 -16.45 -16.71
N ASP A 410 7.20 -15.83 -15.51
CA ASP A 410 7.35 -16.51 -14.23
C ASP A 410 6.01 -16.68 -13.50
N TYR A 411 4.90 -16.15 -14.07
CA TYR A 411 3.59 -16.33 -13.48
C TYR A 411 3.19 -17.81 -13.42
N PRO A 412 2.73 -18.32 -12.27
CA PRO A 412 2.45 -19.75 -12.11
C PRO A 412 1.31 -20.23 -13.01
N ASN A 413 1.55 -21.29 -13.77
CA ASN A 413 0.47 -22.00 -14.47
C ASN A 413 -0.29 -22.90 -13.46
N TYR A 414 -1.40 -22.40 -12.94
CA TYR A 414 -2.26 -23.14 -12.01
C TYR A 414 -3.08 -24.18 -12.76
N SER A 415 -2.62 -25.44 -12.73
CA SER A 415 -3.26 -26.54 -13.46
C SER A 415 -4.74 -26.70 -13.11
N GLY A 416 -5.60 -26.66 -14.13
CA GLY A 416 -7.05 -26.77 -13.96
C GLY A 416 -7.79 -25.44 -13.83
N PHE A 417 -7.07 -24.33 -13.90
CA PHE A 417 -7.61 -22.98 -13.93
C PHE A 417 -7.11 -22.24 -15.18
N ASP A 418 -7.71 -21.07 -15.44
CA ASP A 418 -7.26 -20.17 -16.49
C ASP A 418 -5.85 -19.63 -16.19
N SER A 419 -5.11 -19.23 -17.22
CA SER A 419 -3.68 -18.87 -17.08
C SER A 419 -3.43 -17.67 -16.17
N ASP A 420 -4.38 -16.72 -16.06
CA ASP A 420 -4.35 -15.59 -15.15
C ASP A 420 -5.14 -15.80 -13.84
N SER A 421 -5.47 -17.05 -13.51
CA SER A 421 -6.15 -17.39 -12.25
C SER A 421 -5.36 -16.92 -11.03
N ILE A 422 -6.07 -16.52 -9.97
CA ILE A 422 -5.44 -16.20 -8.67
C ILE A 422 -4.83 -17.43 -7.96
N GLY A 423 -5.11 -18.65 -8.43
CA GLY A 423 -4.55 -19.92 -7.96
C GLY A 423 -5.02 -20.37 -6.59
N GLU A 424 -5.15 -19.47 -5.66
CA GLU A 424 -5.67 -19.69 -4.30
C GLU A 424 -7.01 -19.00 -4.10
N TYR A 425 -7.73 -19.37 -3.04
CA TYR A 425 -8.96 -18.68 -2.69
C TYR A 425 -8.64 -17.29 -2.13
N GLY A 426 -9.13 -16.25 -2.79
CA GLY A 426 -9.12 -14.89 -2.27
C GLY A 426 -10.23 -14.66 -1.24
N PHE A 427 -10.11 -13.57 -0.50
CA PHE A 427 -11.11 -13.17 0.48
C PHE A 427 -11.28 -11.65 0.52
N ASP A 428 -12.47 -11.17 0.16
CA ASP A 428 -12.83 -9.75 0.30
C ASP A 428 -13.42 -9.50 1.70
N SER A 429 -12.61 -8.90 2.57
CA SER A 429 -13.00 -8.56 3.94
C SER A 429 -13.84 -7.28 4.04
N SER A 430 -13.96 -6.50 2.96
CA SER A 430 -14.71 -5.24 2.94
C SER A 430 -16.22 -5.45 2.89
N THR A 431 -16.67 -6.65 2.48
CA THR A 431 -18.07 -7.01 2.51
C THR A 431 -18.51 -7.40 3.93
N MET A 432 -19.77 -7.19 4.27
CA MET A 432 -20.30 -7.34 5.64
C MET A 432 -20.01 -8.70 6.29
N PHE A 433 -20.03 -9.78 5.51
CA PHE A 433 -19.81 -11.15 6.01
C PHE A 433 -18.49 -11.74 5.53
N GLY A 434 -17.72 -10.95 4.75
CA GLY A 434 -16.63 -11.44 3.97
C GLY A 434 -17.10 -12.25 2.75
N ARG A 435 -16.37 -12.18 1.67
CA ARG A 435 -16.67 -12.91 0.44
C ARG A 435 -15.48 -13.77 0.04
N VAL A 436 -15.72 -15.06 -0.10
CA VAL A 436 -14.71 -15.98 -0.67
C VAL A 436 -14.70 -15.84 -2.18
N LEU A 437 -13.53 -15.78 -2.77
CA LEU A 437 -13.29 -15.57 -4.19
C LEU A 437 -12.57 -16.81 -4.76
N PRO A 438 -13.30 -17.73 -5.43
CA PRO A 438 -12.73 -18.98 -5.92
C PRO A 438 -11.75 -18.77 -7.07
N PRO A 439 -10.60 -19.51 -7.13
CA PRO A 439 -9.62 -19.38 -8.20
C PRO A 439 -10.13 -19.80 -9.59
N GLY A 440 -11.22 -20.57 -9.65
CA GLY A 440 -11.85 -20.92 -10.94
C GLY A 440 -12.70 -19.82 -11.57
N THR A 441 -12.87 -18.67 -10.88
CA THR A 441 -13.70 -17.55 -11.35
C THR A 441 -13.09 -16.18 -11.14
N PHE A 442 -12.01 -16.10 -10.39
CA PHE A 442 -11.28 -14.86 -10.14
C PHE A 442 -9.88 -14.91 -10.73
N HIS A 443 -9.51 -13.80 -11.34
CA HIS A 443 -8.28 -13.63 -12.10
C HIS A 443 -7.40 -12.55 -11.47
N ASP A 444 -6.08 -12.65 -11.66
CA ASP A 444 -5.18 -11.61 -11.19
C ASP A 444 -5.53 -10.27 -11.83
N PHE A 445 -5.50 -9.21 -11.04
CA PHE A 445 -5.82 -7.88 -11.55
C PHE A 445 -4.83 -7.39 -12.61
N MET A 446 -3.62 -7.98 -12.68
CA MET A 446 -2.66 -7.76 -13.76
C MET A 446 -3.03 -8.48 -15.08
N GLY A 447 -4.06 -9.33 -15.10
CA GLY A 447 -4.57 -9.97 -16.31
C GLY A 447 -5.72 -9.17 -16.95
N TYR A 448 -6.28 -9.71 -18.04
CA TYR A 448 -7.38 -9.09 -18.79
C TYR A 448 -8.73 -9.77 -18.63
N SER A 449 -8.77 -10.92 -17.97
CA SER A 449 -10.02 -11.65 -17.70
C SER A 449 -10.92 -10.88 -16.72
N GLY A 450 -12.20 -11.19 -16.67
CA GLY A 450 -13.15 -10.60 -15.73
C GLY A 450 -12.92 -11.02 -14.28
N ASN A 451 -13.71 -10.48 -13.34
CA ASN A 451 -13.65 -10.83 -11.91
C ASN A 451 -12.25 -10.69 -11.31
N LYS A 452 -11.74 -9.48 -11.21
CA LYS A 452 -10.39 -9.19 -10.74
C LYS A 452 -10.21 -9.38 -9.24
N TRP A 453 -9.05 -9.93 -8.88
CA TRP A 453 -8.51 -9.97 -7.53
C TRP A 453 -6.99 -10.04 -7.60
N ILE A 454 -6.31 -10.31 -6.51
CA ILE A 454 -4.86 -10.51 -6.47
C ILE A 454 -4.50 -11.99 -6.31
N SER A 455 -3.52 -12.48 -7.05
CA SER A 455 -2.95 -13.80 -6.85
C SER A 455 -1.94 -13.81 -5.70
N SER A 456 -1.66 -15.00 -5.16
CA SER A 456 -0.61 -15.17 -4.17
C SER A 456 0.78 -14.83 -4.73
N TYR A 457 0.96 -14.97 -6.03
CA TYR A 457 2.19 -14.63 -6.75
C TYR A 457 2.41 -13.11 -6.75
N THR A 458 1.44 -12.36 -7.28
CA THR A 458 1.49 -10.89 -7.34
C THR A 458 1.55 -10.27 -5.94
N TYR A 459 0.78 -10.81 -4.98
CA TYR A 459 0.80 -10.32 -3.59
C TYR A 459 2.20 -10.43 -2.97
N LYS A 460 2.88 -11.58 -3.11
CA LYS A 460 4.24 -11.78 -2.59
C LYS A 460 5.27 -10.90 -3.30
N ALA A 461 5.13 -10.69 -4.60
CA ALA A 461 6.00 -9.81 -5.37
C ALA A 461 5.88 -8.35 -4.88
N LEU A 462 4.66 -7.84 -4.73
CA LEU A 462 4.40 -6.50 -4.18
C LEU A 462 4.87 -6.38 -2.71
N MET A 463 4.69 -7.43 -1.91
CA MET A 463 5.15 -7.47 -0.52
C MET A 463 6.68 -7.33 -0.40
N SER A 464 7.42 -7.76 -1.41
CA SER A 464 8.87 -7.59 -1.49
C SER A 464 9.26 -6.24 -2.09
N ARG A 465 8.48 -5.73 -3.06
CA ARG A 465 8.80 -4.52 -3.81
C ARG A 465 8.52 -3.24 -3.02
N ILE A 466 7.33 -3.13 -2.42
CA ILE A 466 6.88 -1.90 -1.76
C ILE A 466 7.83 -1.46 -0.63
N PRO A 467 8.32 -2.33 0.28
CA PRO A 467 9.30 -1.90 1.27
C PRO A 467 10.63 -1.43 0.70
N SER A 468 11.06 -1.97 -0.45
CA SER A 468 12.30 -1.55 -1.11
C SER A 468 12.18 -0.15 -1.71
N ASP A 469 11.00 0.22 -2.17
CA ASP A 469 10.78 1.50 -2.85
C ASP A 469 10.36 2.61 -1.86
N PHE A 470 9.58 2.27 -0.81
CA PHE A 470 8.97 3.24 0.11
C PHE A 470 9.30 2.98 1.59
N GLY A 471 10.10 1.99 1.91
CA GLY A 471 10.48 1.61 3.27
C GLY A 471 11.48 2.56 3.95
N GLY A 472 11.33 3.89 3.78
CA GLY A 472 12.01 4.92 4.51
C GLY A 472 11.20 5.37 5.72
N ALA A 473 11.77 5.23 6.92
CA ALA A 473 11.49 5.95 8.17
C ALA A 473 10.04 6.29 8.55
N GLY A 474 9.34 5.31 9.01
CA GLY A 474 8.05 5.48 9.68
C GLY A 474 7.55 4.19 10.32
N ALA A 475 7.99 3.06 9.82
CA ALA A 475 7.73 1.76 10.41
C ALA A 475 8.78 1.49 11.49
N GLY A 476 8.40 1.55 12.75
CA GLY A 476 9.25 1.22 13.89
C GLY A 476 10.00 -0.09 13.67
N GLY A 477 11.28 0.05 13.45
CA GLY A 477 12.37 -0.87 13.43
C GLY A 477 12.11 -2.37 13.53
N ALA A 478 12.04 -3.04 12.41
CA ALA A 478 12.58 -4.37 12.26
C ALA A 478 13.40 -4.37 10.97
N ALA A 479 14.71 -4.24 11.10
CA ALA A 479 15.64 -4.37 10.00
C ALA A 479 15.46 -5.76 9.38
N PHE A 480 14.90 -5.81 8.17
CA PHE A 480 14.92 -7.01 7.36
C PHE A 480 16.37 -7.29 6.93
N MET A 481 17.05 -8.17 7.63
CA MET A 481 18.18 -8.87 7.04
C MET A 481 17.64 -9.96 6.11
N THR A 482 17.39 -9.61 4.88
CA THR A 482 17.37 -10.62 3.81
C THR A 482 18.80 -11.03 3.56
N ILE A 483 19.09 -12.31 3.77
CA ILE A 483 20.30 -12.95 3.27
C ILE A 483 20.14 -13.01 1.74
N ALA A 484 20.50 -11.94 1.06
CA ALA A 484 20.76 -11.93 -0.37
C ALA A 484 22.28 -11.90 -0.55
N GLY A 485 22.84 -13.06 -0.66
CA GLY A 485 24.15 -13.20 -1.26
C GLY A 485 24.05 -12.82 -2.74
N ARG A 486 24.90 -11.88 -3.13
CA ARG A 486 25.36 -11.45 -4.46
C ARG A 486 24.68 -10.22 -5.04
N ALA A 487 25.36 -9.11 -4.90
CA ALA A 487 25.91 -8.21 -5.93
C ALA A 487 26.37 -6.93 -5.23
N GLY A 488 27.56 -6.47 -5.55
CA GLY A 488 28.25 -5.35 -4.90
C GLY A 488 27.51 -4.02 -5.07
N ILE A 489 26.59 -3.77 -4.17
CA ILE A 489 26.02 -2.45 -3.95
C ILE A 489 26.71 -1.91 -2.70
N LEU A 490 27.34 -0.74 -2.84
CA LEU A 490 27.91 -0.02 -1.71
C LEU A 490 26.84 0.16 -0.62
N PRO A 491 27.20 -0.03 0.67
CA PRO A 491 26.23 0.13 1.75
C PRO A 491 25.67 1.57 1.75
N PRO A 492 24.38 1.76 1.97
CA PRO A 492 23.77 3.07 2.08
C PRO A 492 24.38 3.83 3.28
N ARG A 493 24.49 5.14 3.17
CA ARG A 493 25.04 6.01 4.21
C ARG A 493 23.93 6.42 5.19
N GLN A 494 24.23 6.41 6.47
CA GLN A 494 23.28 6.79 7.51
C GLN A 494 22.96 8.30 7.43
N VAL A 495 21.68 8.66 7.45
CA VAL A 495 21.19 10.04 7.57
C VAL A 495 20.87 10.30 9.04
N ASP A 496 20.96 11.54 9.51
CA ASP A 496 20.93 11.99 10.93
C ASP A 496 19.71 11.60 11.77
N HIS A 497 18.82 10.75 11.28
CA HIS A 497 17.69 10.21 12.04
C HIS A 497 17.60 8.67 11.98
N GLY A 498 18.70 7.98 11.69
CA GLY A 498 18.73 6.51 11.66
C GLY A 498 18.17 5.87 10.39
N GLU A 499 17.91 6.65 9.36
CA GLU A 499 17.34 6.21 8.11
C GLU A 499 18.38 5.98 7.02
N TRP A 500 18.28 4.83 6.37
CA TRP A 500 19.12 4.45 5.24
C TRP A 500 18.38 4.74 3.93
N LEU A 501 18.42 5.99 3.46
CA LEU A 501 17.88 6.38 2.16
C LEU A 501 19.02 6.62 1.17
N PRO A 502 18.87 6.25 -0.12
CA PRO A 502 19.84 6.62 -1.14
C PRO A 502 20.03 8.14 -1.17
N ILE A 503 21.25 8.60 -1.27
CA ILE A 503 21.56 10.04 -1.35
C ILE A 503 21.04 10.58 -2.67
N LYS A 504 20.42 11.77 -2.65
CA LYS A 504 20.07 12.50 -3.87
C LYS A 504 21.37 12.86 -4.60
N THR A 505 21.44 12.51 -5.88
CA THR A 505 22.57 12.80 -6.76
C THR A 505 22.05 13.37 -8.07
N PRO A 506 22.89 14.10 -8.84
CA PRO A 506 22.47 14.63 -10.13
C PRO A 506 22.06 13.51 -11.08
N HIS A 507 20.83 13.56 -11.56
CA HIS A 507 20.30 12.67 -12.58
C HIS A 507 19.74 13.49 -13.74
N LEU A 508 19.94 12.97 -14.95
CA LEU A 508 19.36 13.48 -16.19
C LEU A 508 18.12 12.65 -16.53
N PHE A 509 16.99 13.31 -16.66
CA PHE A 509 15.74 12.70 -17.10
C PHE A 509 15.66 12.75 -18.60
N ILE A 510 15.86 11.61 -19.25
CA ILE A 510 15.80 11.47 -20.70
C ILE A 510 14.43 10.95 -21.15
N ARG A 511 13.96 11.49 -22.25
CA ARG A 511 12.82 11.01 -23.03
C ARG A 511 13.26 10.88 -24.47
N ALA A 512 13.07 9.71 -25.04
CA ALA A 512 13.39 9.45 -26.43
C ALA A 512 12.44 8.41 -27.01
N GLU A 513 12.09 8.59 -28.26
CA GLU A 513 11.42 7.58 -29.07
C GLU A 513 12.36 7.15 -30.17
N ILE A 514 12.57 5.86 -30.31
CA ILE A 514 13.45 5.27 -31.32
C ILE A 514 12.56 4.53 -32.30
N GLU A 515 12.52 4.97 -33.54
CA GLU A 515 11.76 4.38 -34.63
C GLU A 515 12.41 3.10 -35.16
N ARG A 516 11.64 2.30 -35.89
CA ARG A 516 12.14 1.06 -36.50
C ARG A 516 13.33 1.25 -37.44
N ASP A 517 13.40 2.39 -38.10
CA ASP A 517 14.52 2.78 -38.99
C ASP A 517 15.71 3.39 -38.22
N ARG A 518 15.63 3.45 -36.87
CA ARG A 518 16.62 4.06 -35.98
C ARG A 518 16.60 5.58 -35.97
N THR A 519 15.56 6.20 -36.51
CA THR A 519 15.34 7.61 -36.27
C THR A 519 15.06 7.82 -34.78
N VAL A 520 15.76 8.76 -34.15
CA VAL A 520 15.60 9.02 -32.72
C VAL A 520 14.96 10.41 -32.56
N HIS A 521 13.79 10.44 -31.94
CA HIS A 521 13.12 11.63 -31.46
C HIS A 521 13.51 11.85 -30.01
N PHE A 522 14.52 12.68 -29.79
CA PHE A 522 15.01 12.98 -28.43
C PHE A 522 14.39 14.30 -27.98
N HIS A 523 13.61 14.20 -26.89
CA HIS A 523 12.99 15.37 -26.25
C HIS A 523 13.98 16.06 -25.32
N GLU A 524 13.69 17.31 -24.95
CA GLU A 524 14.52 18.08 -24.04
C GLU A 524 14.57 17.38 -22.68
N ALA A 525 15.79 17.20 -22.18
CA ALA A 525 16.08 16.54 -20.93
C ALA A 525 16.36 17.54 -19.83
N PHE A 526 15.95 17.24 -18.62
CA PHE A 526 16.21 18.05 -17.44
C PHE A 526 17.10 17.31 -16.47
N HIS A 527 18.06 17.99 -15.85
CA HIS A 527 18.82 17.41 -14.77
C HIS A 527 18.58 18.12 -13.44
N PHE A 528 18.43 17.34 -12.38
CA PHE A 528 18.34 17.81 -11.01
C PHE A 528 18.70 16.70 -10.01
N ASP A 529 18.93 17.08 -8.76
CA ASP A 529 19.27 16.13 -7.72
C ASP A 529 18.05 15.32 -7.31
N THR A 530 18.14 14.00 -7.50
CA THR A 530 17.10 13.06 -7.09
C THR A 530 17.73 11.75 -6.61
N ARG A 531 16.94 10.89 -5.98
CA ARG A 531 17.32 9.51 -5.69
C ARG A 531 17.27 8.69 -6.98
N PRO A 532 18.07 7.60 -7.08
CA PRO A 532 17.95 6.65 -8.19
C PRO A 532 16.49 6.19 -8.32
N ARG A 533 15.95 6.26 -9.52
CA ARG A 533 14.56 5.84 -9.79
C ARG A 533 14.53 4.48 -10.46
N PRO A 534 13.46 3.70 -10.27
CA PRO A 534 13.23 2.50 -11.06
C PRO A 534 13.21 2.86 -12.55
N HIS A 535 13.82 2.02 -13.36
CA HIS A 535 13.69 2.08 -14.82
C HIS A 535 12.51 1.23 -15.28
N GLY A 536 12.12 1.34 -16.54
CA GLY A 536 11.11 0.47 -17.16
C GLY A 536 11.49 -1.03 -17.08
N PRO A 537 10.52 -1.94 -17.20
CA PRO A 537 10.75 -3.37 -17.00
C PRO A 537 11.61 -4.02 -18.08
N ASN A 538 11.57 -3.50 -19.30
CA ASN A 538 12.16 -4.18 -20.46
C ASN A 538 13.51 -3.61 -20.83
N LYS A 539 14.59 -4.36 -20.53
CA LYS A 539 15.93 -4.00 -20.98
C LYS A 539 15.99 -4.03 -22.51
N THR A 540 16.47 -2.96 -23.09
CA THR A 540 16.68 -2.84 -24.54
C THR A 540 18.14 -3.14 -24.92
N ASP A 541 18.42 -3.22 -26.24
CA ASP A 541 19.79 -3.28 -26.77
C ASP A 541 20.43 -1.88 -26.89
N PHE A 542 19.73 -0.84 -26.41
CA PHE A 542 20.22 0.53 -26.45
C PHE A 542 20.96 0.90 -25.17
N THR A 543 22.01 1.69 -25.33
CA THR A 543 22.78 2.31 -24.26
C THR A 543 22.92 3.79 -24.49
N VAL A 544 23.05 4.56 -23.40
CA VAL A 544 23.36 5.99 -23.45
C VAL A 544 24.67 6.26 -22.75
N GLU A 545 25.47 7.14 -23.34
CA GLU A 545 26.73 7.59 -22.77
C GLU A 545 26.77 9.11 -22.70
N LEU A 546 27.30 9.62 -21.61
CA LEU A 546 27.64 11.02 -21.41
C LEU A 546 29.15 11.15 -21.51
N LEU A 547 29.62 11.98 -22.47
CA LEU A 547 31.03 12.16 -22.81
C LEU A 547 31.52 13.56 -22.43
N ASP A 548 32.82 13.70 -22.09
CA ASP A 548 33.48 14.98 -21.92
C ASP A 548 33.94 15.60 -23.27
N GLU A 549 34.71 16.70 -23.20
CA GLU A 549 35.19 17.41 -24.36
C GLU A 549 36.20 16.59 -25.19
N GLU A 550 36.93 15.67 -24.56
CA GLU A 550 37.87 14.75 -25.20
C GLU A 550 37.20 13.46 -25.73
N GLY A 551 35.87 13.31 -25.54
CA GLY A 551 35.12 12.14 -25.95
C GLY A 551 35.28 10.93 -24.99
N LYS A 552 35.75 11.16 -23.78
CA LYS A 552 35.86 10.14 -22.73
C LYS A 552 34.50 9.91 -22.05
N VAL A 553 34.14 8.68 -21.88
CA VAL A 553 32.90 8.30 -21.19
C VAL A 553 32.94 8.69 -19.70
N LEU A 554 32.03 9.57 -19.31
CA LEU A 554 31.84 10.00 -17.91
C LEU A 554 30.74 9.16 -17.21
N ARG A 555 29.70 8.82 -17.94
CA ARG A 555 28.58 7.97 -17.50
C ARG A 555 28.12 7.09 -18.63
N SER A 556 27.70 5.87 -18.30
CA SER A 556 27.07 4.96 -19.25
C SER A 556 25.90 4.26 -18.56
N ALA A 557 24.79 4.06 -19.25
CA ALA A 557 23.61 3.36 -18.73
C ALA A 557 22.93 2.54 -19.82
N CYS A 558 22.48 1.36 -19.49
CA CYS A 558 21.53 0.60 -20.32
C CYS A 558 20.19 1.30 -20.32
N LEU A 559 19.52 1.32 -21.45
CA LEU A 559 18.20 1.89 -21.58
C LEU A 559 17.13 0.81 -21.47
N TYR A 560 16.02 1.16 -20.85
CA TYR A 560 14.88 0.30 -20.63
C TYR A 560 13.65 0.94 -21.24
N SER A 561 12.85 0.15 -21.95
CA SER A 561 11.59 0.62 -22.50
C SER A 561 10.48 0.56 -21.48
N GLU A 562 9.57 1.52 -21.57
CA GLU A 562 8.36 1.57 -20.74
C GLU A 562 7.19 0.80 -21.34
N THR A 563 7.39 0.01 -22.38
CA THR A 563 6.30 -0.71 -23.01
C THR A 563 5.75 -1.79 -22.08
N SER A 564 4.82 -1.43 -21.26
CA SER A 564 3.89 -2.34 -20.60
C SER A 564 2.48 -2.06 -21.09
N CYS A 565 2.24 -2.00 -22.37
CA CYS A 565 0.90 -1.78 -22.89
C CYS A 565 0.44 -2.81 -23.86
N CYS A 566 -0.74 -3.22 -23.53
CA CYS A 566 -1.68 -4.06 -24.19
C CYS A 566 -1.57 -4.06 -25.70
N SER A 567 -1.42 -5.25 -26.29
CA SER A 567 -1.56 -5.61 -27.68
C SER A 567 -0.46 -5.15 -28.65
N CYS A 568 0.35 -6.09 -29.10
CA CYS A 568 0.95 -6.02 -30.42
C CYS A 568 1.18 -7.41 -31.01
N GLU A 569 0.90 -7.55 -32.29
CA GLU A 569 1.09 -8.77 -33.05
C GLU A 569 2.55 -9.19 -33.19
N SER A 570 2.76 -10.51 -33.04
CA SER A 570 3.85 -11.36 -33.57
C SER A 570 5.28 -10.81 -33.68
N GLY A 571 6.14 -11.20 -32.77
CA GLY A 571 7.54 -11.57 -33.04
C GLY A 571 8.53 -10.55 -33.58
N VAL A 572 8.18 -9.27 -33.68
CA VAL A 572 9.07 -8.17 -34.13
C VAL A 572 9.08 -7.12 -33.04
N GLY A 573 10.25 -6.78 -32.52
CA GLY A 573 10.44 -5.78 -31.49
C GLY A 573 9.54 -4.54 -31.72
N ARG A 574 8.90 -4.08 -30.64
CA ARG A 574 7.95 -2.94 -30.69
C ARG A 574 8.63 -1.68 -31.16
N TRP A 575 8.00 -0.98 -32.05
CA TRP A 575 8.45 0.30 -32.56
C TRP A 575 7.28 1.29 -32.55
N PRO A 576 7.52 2.54 -32.14
CA PRO A 576 8.76 3.08 -31.60
C PRO A 576 9.10 2.53 -30.20
N VAL A 577 10.40 2.39 -29.90
CA VAL A 577 10.87 2.09 -28.54
C VAL A 577 10.85 3.39 -27.76
N ARG A 578 9.98 3.47 -26.78
CA ARG A 578 9.83 4.65 -25.88
C ARG A 578 10.72 4.48 -24.67
N ILE A 579 11.66 5.42 -24.49
CA ILE A 579 12.59 5.47 -23.37
C ILE A 579 12.24 6.64 -22.47
N ARG A 580 12.06 6.38 -21.18
CA ARG A 580 11.89 7.38 -20.12
C ARG A 580 12.63 6.92 -18.90
N GLN A 581 13.79 7.48 -18.68
CA GLN A 581 14.70 6.99 -17.66
C GLN A 581 15.48 8.14 -17.04
N ALA A 582 15.69 8.05 -15.72
CA ALA A 582 16.67 8.88 -15.03
C ALA A 582 18.01 8.16 -15.07
N ILE A 583 19.03 8.84 -15.57
CA ILE A 583 20.40 8.34 -15.59
C ILE A 583 21.31 9.26 -14.76
N SER A 584 22.39 8.72 -14.21
CA SER A 584 23.37 9.57 -13.50
C SER A 584 23.93 10.63 -14.41
N TYR A 585 23.90 11.90 -13.97
CA TYR A 585 24.44 13.04 -14.70
C TYR A 585 25.82 13.44 -14.17
N HIS A 586 26.69 13.91 -15.07
CA HIS A 586 27.98 14.48 -14.70
C HIS A 586 28.08 15.91 -15.24
N PRO A 587 28.49 16.92 -14.42
CA PRO A 587 28.51 18.32 -14.85
C PRO A 587 29.47 18.63 -16.00
N ASP A 588 30.51 17.82 -16.16
CA ASP A 588 31.50 17.98 -17.24
C ASP A 588 31.05 17.34 -18.56
N SER A 589 29.84 16.77 -18.63
CA SER A 589 29.29 16.24 -19.88
C SER A 589 29.20 17.31 -20.96
N ARG A 590 29.67 16.97 -22.14
CA ARG A 590 29.64 17.83 -23.33
C ARG A 590 28.86 17.24 -24.48
N SER A 591 28.62 15.91 -24.43
CA SER A 591 27.73 15.25 -25.37
C SER A 591 27.00 14.07 -24.72
N LEU A 592 25.85 13.77 -25.32
CA LEU A 592 25.06 12.57 -25.04
C LEU A 592 25.00 11.78 -26.35
N VAL A 593 25.32 10.48 -26.23
CA VAL A 593 25.33 9.57 -27.38
C VAL A 593 24.51 8.34 -27.09
N LEU A 594 23.64 7.96 -28.01
CA LEU A 594 22.88 6.70 -27.94
C LEU A 594 23.50 5.67 -28.88
N TYR A 595 23.63 4.46 -28.39
CA TYR A 595 24.15 3.32 -29.14
C TYR A 595 23.15 2.17 -29.20
N GLU A 596 23.13 1.46 -30.33
CA GLU A 596 22.59 0.11 -30.44
C GLU A 596 23.77 -0.86 -30.55
N GLY A 597 24.08 -1.60 -29.49
CA GLY A 597 25.34 -2.33 -29.40
C GLY A 597 26.54 -1.40 -29.46
N GLU A 598 27.38 -1.54 -30.51
CA GLU A 598 28.54 -0.66 -30.76
C GLU A 598 28.23 0.46 -31.78
N LYS A 599 27.04 0.48 -32.36
CA LYS A 599 26.68 1.47 -33.40
C LYS A 599 26.05 2.70 -32.77
N GLU A 600 26.64 3.86 -33.02
CA GLU A 600 26.02 5.15 -32.70
C GLU A 600 24.77 5.36 -33.58
N ILE A 601 23.63 5.69 -32.91
CA ILE A 601 22.35 5.98 -33.56
C ILE A 601 21.89 7.41 -33.35
N TYR A 602 22.41 8.10 -32.31
CA TYR A 602 22.06 9.47 -32.02
C TYR A 602 23.18 10.19 -31.25
N HIS A 603 23.39 11.49 -31.56
CA HIS A 603 24.34 12.34 -30.88
C HIS A 603 23.74 13.72 -30.61
N LYS A 604 23.83 14.20 -29.38
CA LYS A 604 23.38 15.54 -29.00
C LYS A 604 24.46 16.25 -28.16
N GLU A 605 24.85 17.45 -28.58
CA GLU A 605 25.76 18.26 -27.77
C GLU A 605 25.06 18.82 -26.53
N VAL A 606 25.78 18.90 -25.41
CA VAL A 606 25.34 19.54 -24.17
C VAL A 606 25.75 21.01 -24.25
N LEU A 607 24.83 21.85 -24.66
CA LEU A 607 25.00 23.30 -24.72
C LEU A 607 24.94 23.92 -23.32
N LEU A 608 25.32 25.18 -23.19
CA LEU A 608 25.11 25.93 -21.95
C LEU A 608 23.59 26.02 -21.64
N PRO A 609 23.21 26.02 -20.36
CA PRO A 609 21.81 26.16 -20.01
C PRO A 609 21.29 27.59 -20.30
N PRO A 610 19.97 27.75 -20.51
CA PRO A 610 19.39 29.10 -20.68
C PRO A 610 19.64 29.96 -19.43
N MET A 611 19.85 31.26 -19.59
CA MET A 611 19.83 32.18 -18.44
C MET A 611 18.38 32.38 -18.00
N LEU A 612 18.09 32.23 -16.73
CA LEU A 612 16.72 32.16 -16.19
C LEU A 612 16.55 33.13 -15.02
N GLU A 613 15.50 33.94 -15.07
CA GLU A 613 15.02 34.76 -13.97
C GLU A 613 13.57 34.39 -13.64
N VAL A 614 13.21 34.28 -12.36
CA VAL A 614 11.86 33.95 -11.92
C VAL A 614 11.32 35.00 -10.94
N ARG A 615 10.03 35.30 -11.03
CA ARG A 615 9.29 36.18 -10.12
C ARG A 615 7.99 35.52 -9.68
N CYS A 616 7.72 35.58 -8.41
CA CYS A 616 6.46 35.16 -7.85
C CYS A 616 5.59 36.42 -7.57
N SER A 617 4.33 36.40 -8.01
CA SER A 617 3.39 37.45 -7.59
C SER A 617 3.14 37.33 -6.11
N GLY A 618 3.68 38.26 -5.35
CA GLY A 618 3.34 38.42 -3.93
C GLY A 618 1.88 38.84 -3.76
N VAL A 619 1.43 38.72 -2.54
CA VAL A 619 0.12 38.88 -1.91
C VAL A 619 -0.61 40.24 -2.20
N GLU A 620 -0.49 40.88 -3.35
CA GLU A 620 -1.22 42.13 -3.61
C GLU A 620 -2.73 41.90 -3.74
N ASP A 621 -3.18 40.70 -4.10
CA ASP A 621 -4.59 40.34 -4.13
C ASP A 621 -4.90 39.27 -3.09
N ARG A 622 -5.23 39.67 -1.86
CA ARG A 622 -5.59 38.78 -0.76
C ARG A 622 -6.83 37.93 -1.04
N ASP A 623 -7.64 38.34 -2.00
CA ASP A 623 -8.90 37.69 -2.36
C ASP A 623 -8.75 36.72 -3.56
N ALA A 624 -7.62 36.76 -4.28
CA ALA A 624 -7.37 35.82 -5.38
C ALA A 624 -7.01 34.44 -4.84
N ASN A 625 -7.74 33.43 -5.30
CA ASN A 625 -7.49 32.04 -4.98
C ASN A 625 -6.33 31.42 -5.78
N THR A 626 -5.58 32.24 -6.51
CA THR A 626 -4.49 31.83 -7.39
C THR A 626 -3.17 32.49 -6.99
N PHE A 627 -2.09 31.84 -7.37
CA PHE A 627 -0.71 32.26 -7.21
C PHE A 627 -0.04 32.23 -8.56
N THR A 628 0.52 33.33 -9.01
CA THR A 628 1.13 33.42 -10.33
C THR A 628 2.66 33.39 -10.24
N VAL A 629 3.28 32.54 -11.02
CA VAL A 629 4.73 32.47 -11.23
C VAL A 629 5.03 32.93 -12.64
N MET A 630 5.92 33.89 -12.77
CA MET A 630 6.38 34.40 -14.09
C MET A 630 7.88 34.23 -14.19
N TRP A 631 8.38 33.91 -15.36
CA TRP A 631 9.82 33.81 -15.60
C TRP A 631 10.19 34.36 -16.95
N ASN A 632 11.46 34.64 -17.08
CA ASN A 632 12.05 35.07 -18.31
C ASN A 632 13.37 34.32 -18.53
N ALA A 633 13.55 33.78 -19.71
CA ALA A 633 14.76 33.07 -20.06
C ALA A 633 15.44 33.72 -21.28
N ALA A 634 16.76 33.63 -21.34
CA ALA A 634 17.52 33.93 -22.52
C ALA A 634 18.20 32.64 -23.00
N PRO A 635 17.90 32.14 -24.21
CA PRO A 635 18.51 30.94 -24.75
C PRO A 635 20.02 31.11 -24.91
N PRO A 636 20.81 30.03 -24.83
CA PRO A 636 22.23 30.08 -25.14
C PRO A 636 22.48 30.35 -26.61
N LEU A 637 23.71 30.71 -26.92
CA LEU A 637 24.11 30.98 -28.30
C LEU A 637 23.86 29.76 -29.19
N GLY A 638 23.13 29.93 -30.28
CA GLY A 638 22.76 28.87 -31.22
C GLY A 638 21.37 28.25 -30.97
N CYS A 639 20.69 28.61 -29.88
CA CYS A 639 19.31 28.17 -29.59
C CYS A 639 18.33 29.33 -29.81
N ARG A 640 17.07 28.98 -30.11
CA ARG A 640 15.96 29.92 -30.21
C ARG A 640 15.10 29.84 -28.95
N MET A 641 14.23 30.85 -28.70
CA MET A 641 13.31 30.82 -27.58
C MET A 641 12.32 29.65 -27.66
N GLU A 642 11.91 29.27 -28.84
CA GLU A 642 11.04 28.14 -29.11
C GLU A 642 11.68 26.76 -28.81
N ASP A 643 13.00 26.72 -28.59
CA ASP A 643 13.73 25.54 -28.20
C ASP A 643 13.83 25.42 -26.65
N VAL A 644 13.34 26.43 -25.89
CA VAL A 644 13.46 26.45 -24.43
C VAL A 644 12.18 25.89 -23.79
N TRP A 645 12.38 24.90 -22.95
CA TRP A 645 11.34 24.25 -22.19
C TRP A 645 11.52 24.48 -20.70
N TYR A 646 10.39 24.49 -19.96
CA TYR A 646 10.37 24.77 -18.54
C TYR A 646 9.63 23.67 -17.76
N ILE A 647 10.11 23.42 -16.54
CA ILE A 647 9.38 22.69 -15.49
C ILE A 647 9.23 23.61 -14.29
N VAL A 648 8.03 23.75 -13.77
CA VAL A 648 7.71 24.54 -12.59
C VAL A 648 7.40 23.62 -11.44
N GLN A 649 8.11 23.79 -10.33
CA GLN A 649 7.97 22.95 -9.14
C GLN A 649 7.85 23.82 -7.88
N TRP A 650 7.09 23.34 -6.91
CA TRP A 650 6.98 23.95 -5.58
C TRP A 650 7.54 23.01 -4.51
N GLN A 651 8.00 23.56 -3.41
CA GLN A 651 8.57 22.78 -2.31
C GLN A 651 7.49 22.55 -1.23
N ASP A 652 7.21 21.29 -0.92
CA ASP A 652 6.26 20.93 0.13
C ASP A 652 6.85 21.14 1.55
N ALA A 653 6.03 20.90 2.58
CA ALA A 653 6.42 21.08 3.98
C ALA A 653 7.57 20.17 4.44
N LEU A 654 7.83 19.07 3.70
CA LEU A 654 8.91 18.12 3.95
C LEU A 654 10.18 18.46 3.16
N GLY A 655 10.17 19.56 2.38
CA GLY A 655 11.28 19.98 1.55
C GLY A 655 11.36 19.24 0.20
N THR A 656 10.36 18.45 -0.18
CA THR A 656 10.29 17.74 -1.46
C THR A 656 9.76 18.66 -2.56
N TRP A 657 10.38 18.62 -3.72
CA TRP A 657 9.93 19.37 -4.89
C TRP A 657 8.83 18.60 -5.63
N ARG A 658 7.69 19.26 -5.83
CA ARG A 658 6.49 18.74 -6.52
C ARG A 658 6.25 19.51 -7.80
N GLY A 659 5.83 18.86 -8.88
CA GLY A 659 5.43 19.52 -10.11
C GLY A 659 4.19 20.40 -9.91
N CYS A 660 4.15 21.52 -10.62
CA CYS A 660 2.98 22.42 -10.65
C CYS A 660 2.16 22.26 -11.92
N ALA A 661 2.80 21.85 -13.00
CA ALA A 661 2.22 21.64 -14.32
C ALA A 661 3.14 20.72 -15.14
N PRO A 662 2.66 20.11 -16.23
CA PRO A 662 3.49 19.49 -17.24
C PRO A 662 4.56 20.49 -17.74
N ARG A 663 5.60 19.98 -18.36
CA ARG A 663 6.57 20.86 -18.99
C ARG A 663 5.90 21.77 -20.02
N THR A 664 6.35 22.99 -20.08
CA THR A 664 5.73 24.05 -20.89
C THR A 664 6.78 24.92 -21.56
N GLN A 665 6.38 25.61 -22.61
CA GLN A 665 7.14 26.69 -23.24
C GLN A 665 6.61 28.08 -22.87
N GLU A 666 5.49 28.12 -22.15
CA GLU A 666 4.94 29.35 -21.60
C GLU A 666 5.92 30.00 -20.62
N ASN A 667 5.76 31.27 -20.35
CA ASN A 667 6.60 32.04 -19.42
C ASN A 667 5.85 32.51 -18.17
N GLU A 668 4.65 31.95 -17.96
CA GLU A 668 3.78 32.24 -16.84
C GLU A 668 2.99 30.98 -16.47
N LEU A 669 2.78 30.77 -15.17
CA LEU A 669 1.91 29.71 -14.65
C LEU A 669 1.05 30.24 -13.52
N VAL A 670 -0.26 30.06 -13.62
CA VAL A 670 -1.24 30.37 -12.59
C VAL A 670 -1.57 29.11 -11.82
N ILE A 671 -1.23 29.08 -10.53
CA ILE A 671 -1.37 27.90 -9.68
C ILE A 671 -2.49 28.17 -8.66
N PRO A 672 -3.49 27.31 -8.54
CA PRO A 672 -4.49 27.44 -7.47
C PRO A 672 -3.83 27.39 -6.09
N LYS A 673 -4.11 28.35 -5.20
CA LYS A 673 -3.53 28.41 -3.83
C LYS A 673 -3.80 27.14 -3.00
N ARG A 674 -4.87 26.40 -3.32
CA ARG A 674 -5.18 25.11 -2.67
C ARG A 674 -4.08 24.07 -2.81
N VAL A 675 -3.26 24.15 -3.87
CA VAL A 675 -2.08 23.27 -4.09
C VAL A 675 -1.09 23.38 -2.92
N PHE A 676 -0.97 24.57 -2.35
CA PHE A 676 -0.02 24.89 -1.28
C PHE A 676 -0.63 24.76 0.14
N SER A 677 -1.61 23.91 0.30
CA SER A 677 -2.34 23.77 1.58
C SER A 677 -1.38 23.62 2.78
N ARG A 678 -1.62 24.45 3.83
CA ARG A 678 -0.89 24.48 5.11
C ARG A 678 0.50 25.13 5.11
N GLN A 679 0.99 25.69 4.02
CA GLN A 679 2.27 26.41 4.04
C GLN A 679 2.07 27.90 4.27
N LYS A 680 2.90 28.48 5.14
CA LYS A 680 2.95 29.93 5.38
C LYS A 680 3.79 30.65 4.33
N GLN A 681 4.77 29.96 3.76
CA GLN A 681 5.65 30.45 2.72
C GLN A 681 5.70 29.43 1.59
N ILE A 682 5.50 29.91 0.36
CA ILE A 682 5.61 29.10 -0.85
C ILE A 682 6.99 29.32 -1.42
N THR A 683 7.70 28.23 -1.68
CA THR A 683 8.95 28.24 -2.44
C THR A 683 8.69 27.54 -3.77
N VAL A 684 8.92 28.25 -4.88
CA VAL A 684 8.77 27.71 -6.22
C VAL A 684 10.11 27.79 -6.94
N ARG A 685 10.45 26.75 -7.68
CA ARG A 685 11.58 26.77 -8.64
C ARG A 685 11.07 26.55 -10.06
N VAL A 686 11.71 27.22 -10.97
CA VAL A 686 11.56 27.00 -12.41
C VAL A 686 12.89 26.43 -12.91
N LEU A 687 12.78 25.34 -13.64
CA LEU A 687 13.90 24.71 -14.34
C LEU A 687 13.74 25.05 -15.82
N ALA A 688 14.82 25.44 -16.50
CA ALA A 688 14.79 25.73 -17.91
C ALA A 688 15.90 24.96 -18.64
N THR A 689 15.58 24.38 -19.79
CA THR A 689 16.53 23.69 -20.67
C THR A 689 16.26 24.04 -22.14
N SER A 690 17.29 24.00 -22.96
CA SER A 690 17.19 24.03 -24.42
C SER A 690 17.80 22.79 -25.06
N GLY A 691 17.85 21.68 -24.30
CA GLY A 691 18.42 20.43 -24.71
C GLY A 691 18.71 19.48 -23.56
N ILE A 692 19.86 19.64 -22.91
CA ILE A 692 20.28 18.73 -21.80
C ILE A 692 20.66 19.53 -20.55
N ALA A 693 21.45 20.57 -20.69
CA ALA A 693 21.86 21.39 -19.55
C ALA A 693 20.69 22.23 -19.02
N THR A 694 20.50 22.20 -17.68
CA THR A 694 19.37 22.83 -17.01
C THR A 694 19.84 23.98 -16.12
N SER A 695 19.17 25.12 -16.21
CA SER A 695 19.27 26.20 -15.23
C SER A 695 18.10 26.13 -14.25
N VAL A 696 18.34 26.63 -13.04
CA VAL A 696 17.33 26.64 -11.98
C VAL A 696 17.26 28.04 -11.37
N ALA A 697 16.06 28.58 -11.27
CA ALA A 697 15.82 29.83 -10.55
C ALA A 697 14.71 29.61 -9.52
N ILE A 698 14.83 30.25 -8.36
CA ILE A 698 13.93 30.04 -7.21
C ILE A 698 13.30 31.38 -6.84
N CYS A 699 12.00 31.38 -6.58
CA CYS A 699 11.31 32.50 -5.93
C CYS A 699 10.57 32.04 -4.66
N GLN A 700 10.40 32.95 -3.73
CA GLN A 700 9.66 32.70 -2.48
C GLN A 700 8.62 33.81 -2.27
N SER A 701 7.47 33.43 -1.77
CA SER A 701 6.40 34.36 -1.43
C SER A 701 5.63 33.87 -0.22
N ASP A 702 5.13 34.81 0.56
CA ASP A 702 4.24 34.49 1.66
C ASP A 702 2.87 34.08 1.14
N CYS A 703 2.32 33.00 1.65
CA CYS A 703 1.00 32.51 1.29
C CYS A 703 0.15 32.39 2.55
N GLN A 704 -0.95 33.13 2.59
CA GLN A 704 -2.00 32.90 3.60
C GLN A 704 -3.19 32.24 2.90
N TYR A 705 -3.17 30.92 2.88
CA TYR A 705 -4.36 30.14 2.51
C TYR A 705 -5.06 29.69 3.81
N PRO A 706 -6.31 30.09 4.07
CA PRO A 706 -7.09 29.48 5.12
C PRO A 706 -7.45 28.08 4.65
N GLY A 707 -6.62 27.09 5.03
CA GLY A 707 -6.85 25.70 4.71
C GLY A 707 -8.30 25.29 5.05
N PRO A 708 -8.86 24.26 4.37
CA PRO A 708 -10.15 23.74 4.73
C PRO A 708 -10.12 23.41 6.22
N ARG A 709 -11.09 23.90 6.97
CA ARG A 709 -11.22 23.62 8.40
C ARG A 709 -11.36 22.11 8.53
N GLY A 710 -10.42 21.44 9.18
CA GLY A 710 -10.43 19.99 9.38
C GLY A 710 -11.82 19.53 9.82
N GLY A 711 -12.43 18.63 9.04
CA GLY A 711 -13.75 18.11 9.32
C GLY A 711 -13.75 17.38 10.66
N GLU A 712 -14.80 17.57 11.46
CA GLU A 712 -14.99 16.78 12.66
C GLU A 712 -15.36 15.35 12.29
N PRO A 713 -14.90 14.32 13.04
CA PRO A 713 -15.25 12.94 12.74
C PRO A 713 -16.76 12.74 12.67
N MET A 714 -17.22 12.07 11.64
CA MET A 714 -18.62 11.76 11.41
C MET A 714 -19.07 10.54 12.22
N VAL A 715 -20.28 10.55 12.72
CA VAL A 715 -20.92 9.45 13.43
C VAL A 715 -22.33 9.26 12.92
N LEU A 716 -22.71 8.02 12.60
CA LEU A 716 -24.10 7.66 12.30
C LEU A 716 -24.86 7.35 13.59
N ARG A 717 -26.03 7.97 13.78
CA ARG A 717 -26.91 7.72 14.92
C ARG A 717 -28.33 7.43 14.49
N LEU A 718 -28.97 6.45 15.16
CA LEU A 718 -30.42 6.25 15.04
C LEU A 718 -31.14 7.44 15.71
N GLN A 719 -32.08 8.03 14.99
CA GLN A 719 -32.91 9.09 15.54
C GLN A 719 -33.97 8.49 16.47
N GLY A 720 -34.05 9.00 17.69
CA GLY A 720 -35.07 8.55 18.69
C GLY A 720 -34.73 7.28 19.44
N VAL A 721 -33.53 6.73 19.26
CA VAL A 721 -33.09 5.52 19.99
C VAL A 721 -32.01 5.90 21.02
N PRO A 722 -32.22 5.67 22.34
CA PRO A 722 -31.24 5.95 23.37
C PRO A 722 -29.99 5.06 23.22
N ILE A 723 -28.82 5.61 23.46
CA ILE A 723 -27.49 4.98 23.22
C ILE A 723 -27.07 4.05 24.38
N LYS A 724 -27.83 3.90 25.42
CA LYS A 724 -27.42 3.17 26.63
C LYS A 724 -28.25 1.90 26.88
N GLY A 725 -27.57 0.76 26.86
CA GLY A 725 -28.01 -0.50 27.46
C GLY A 725 -28.02 -1.70 26.52
N SER A 726 -27.66 -2.85 27.01
CA SER A 726 -27.72 -4.16 26.36
C SER A 726 -29.13 -4.77 26.34
N GLN A 727 -30.19 -3.95 26.47
CA GLN A 727 -31.57 -4.45 26.49
C GLN A 727 -32.20 -4.33 25.09
N SER A 728 -32.94 -5.36 24.71
CA SER A 728 -33.78 -5.35 23.52
C SER A 728 -34.79 -4.22 23.59
N MET A 729 -34.97 -3.48 22.50
CA MET A 729 -35.82 -2.30 22.43
C MET A 729 -36.72 -2.32 21.20
N PRO A 730 -38.01 -2.00 21.33
CA PRO A 730 -38.89 -1.89 20.18
C PRO A 730 -38.48 -0.74 19.27
N LEU A 731 -38.53 -0.99 17.96
CA LEU A 731 -38.20 -0.01 16.92
C LEU A 731 -39.45 0.41 16.14
N PRO A 732 -39.54 1.65 15.68
CA PRO A 732 -40.60 2.04 14.73
C PRO A 732 -40.37 1.35 13.39
N PRO A 733 -41.41 1.14 12.60
CA PRO A 733 -41.31 0.52 11.26
C PRO A 733 -40.38 1.31 10.31
N LEU A 734 -40.28 2.61 10.48
CA LEU A 734 -39.39 3.47 9.69
C LEU A 734 -38.19 3.91 10.55
N LEU A 735 -37.02 3.31 10.31
CA LEU A 735 -35.78 3.76 10.91
C LEU A 735 -35.28 5.05 10.26
N ARG A 736 -34.79 5.94 11.08
CA ARG A 736 -34.08 7.14 10.63
C ARG A 736 -32.69 7.21 11.21
N VAL A 737 -31.72 7.51 10.34
CA VAL A 737 -30.32 7.69 10.71
C VAL A 737 -29.89 9.11 10.42
N ILE A 738 -29.12 9.66 11.31
CA ILE A 738 -28.55 11.00 11.19
C ILE A 738 -27.04 10.87 11.19
N ALA A 739 -26.40 11.42 10.14
CA ALA A 739 -24.97 11.63 10.14
C ALA A 739 -24.67 12.92 10.91
N GLN A 740 -23.87 12.82 11.97
CA GLN A 740 -23.52 13.93 12.85
C GLN A 740 -22.03 13.99 13.12
N SER A 741 -21.47 15.18 13.33
CA SER A 741 -20.13 15.30 13.91
C SER A 741 -20.11 14.80 15.35
N SER A 742 -18.93 14.55 15.88
CA SER A 742 -18.74 14.18 17.29
C SER A 742 -19.34 15.19 18.26
N ARG A 743 -19.55 16.43 17.85
CA ARG A 743 -20.17 17.52 18.59
C ARG A 743 -21.65 17.73 18.28
N GLY A 744 -22.28 16.83 17.50
CA GLY A 744 -23.71 16.84 17.22
C GLY A 744 -24.14 17.69 16.03
N ARG A 745 -23.23 18.24 15.21
CA ARG A 745 -23.59 18.98 14.01
C ARG A 745 -24.06 18.00 12.94
N SER A 746 -25.25 18.19 12.40
CA SER A 746 -25.82 17.32 11.35
C SER A 746 -25.23 17.65 9.97
N TYR A 747 -24.89 16.60 9.22
CA TYR A 747 -24.50 16.69 7.83
C TYR A 747 -25.71 16.52 6.94
N SER A 748 -26.11 17.59 6.26
CA SER A 748 -27.37 17.61 5.52
C SER A 748 -27.30 16.99 4.12
N ARG A 749 -26.11 16.85 3.55
CA ARG A 749 -25.90 16.37 2.17
C ARG A 749 -25.34 14.96 2.07
N SER A 750 -25.14 14.25 3.20
CA SER A 750 -24.57 12.92 3.21
C SER A 750 -25.54 11.90 2.59
N GLU A 751 -25.06 11.12 1.66
CA GLU A 751 -25.78 9.97 1.10
C GLU A 751 -25.62 8.77 2.03
N ILE A 752 -26.72 8.26 2.57
CA ILE A 752 -26.73 7.08 3.41
C ILE A 752 -27.21 5.90 2.59
N ARG A 753 -26.45 4.79 2.60
CA ARG A 753 -26.78 3.54 1.96
C ARG A 753 -27.05 2.46 2.98
N TRP A 754 -28.03 1.61 2.71
CA TRP A 754 -28.48 0.54 3.58
C TRP A 754 -28.18 -0.81 2.96
N TYR A 755 -27.69 -1.72 3.76
CA TYR A 755 -27.26 -3.05 3.30
C TYR A 755 -27.92 -4.13 4.16
N ASP A 756 -28.23 -5.25 3.53
CA ASP A 756 -28.73 -6.45 4.19
C ASP A 756 -27.57 -7.28 4.81
N GLU A 757 -27.94 -8.42 5.37
CA GLU A 757 -26.99 -9.37 5.95
C GLU A 757 -26.00 -9.99 4.94
N ASN A 758 -26.27 -9.90 3.65
CA ASN A 758 -25.40 -10.41 2.59
C ASN A 758 -24.51 -9.29 1.98
N GLY A 759 -24.60 -8.07 2.49
CA GLY A 759 -23.90 -6.92 1.97
C GLY A 759 -24.51 -6.35 0.68
N ALA A 760 -25.72 -6.79 0.30
CA ALA A 760 -26.42 -6.22 -0.82
C ALA A 760 -27.07 -4.88 -0.43
N GLU A 761 -26.93 -3.86 -1.28
CA GLU A 761 -27.57 -2.57 -1.07
C GLU A 761 -29.09 -2.72 -1.21
N ILE A 762 -29.82 -2.41 -0.15
CA ILE A 762 -31.28 -2.58 -0.05
C ILE A 762 -32.04 -1.24 0.07
N GLY A 763 -31.32 -0.14 0.13
CA GLY A 763 -31.93 1.19 0.21
C GLY A 763 -30.95 2.33 0.26
N ARG A 764 -31.43 3.53 -0.06
CA ARG A 764 -30.69 4.80 0.02
C ARG A 764 -31.50 5.84 0.77
N GLY A 765 -30.81 6.78 1.37
CA GLY A 765 -31.37 7.90 2.10
C GLY A 765 -31.40 7.72 3.61
N ARG A 766 -31.84 8.75 4.32
CA ARG A 766 -31.80 8.82 5.78
C ARG A 766 -32.80 7.92 6.50
N SER A 767 -33.73 7.36 5.77
CA SER A 767 -34.79 6.51 6.34
C SER A 767 -34.82 5.17 5.62
N PHE A 768 -35.04 4.10 6.39
CA PHE A 768 -35.23 2.76 5.88
C PHE A 768 -36.49 2.14 6.50
N ASP A 769 -37.35 1.55 5.65
CA ASP A 769 -38.53 0.88 6.08
C ASP A 769 -38.20 -0.57 6.47
N LEU A 770 -38.31 -0.89 7.76
CA LEU A 770 -37.99 -2.21 8.31
C LEU A 770 -38.90 -3.33 7.80
N ARG A 771 -40.04 -2.98 7.23
CA ARG A 771 -40.95 -3.95 6.57
C ARG A 771 -40.34 -4.57 5.32
N ASN A 772 -39.26 -3.98 4.78
CA ASN A 772 -38.49 -4.56 3.68
C ASN A 772 -37.55 -5.67 4.11
N LEU A 773 -37.29 -5.84 5.42
CA LEU A 773 -36.48 -6.94 5.95
C LEU A 773 -37.30 -8.25 5.97
N PRO A 774 -36.66 -9.43 5.77
CA PRO A 774 -37.29 -10.72 6.01
C PRO A 774 -37.76 -10.88 7.46
N ARG A 775 -38.72 -11.79 7.69
CA ARG A 775 -39.09 -12.16 9.06
C ARG A 775 -37.96 -12.91 9.74
N GLY A 776 -37.80 -12.70 11.03
CA GLY A 776 -36.72 -13.29 11.83
C GLY A 776 -35.65 -12.26 12.21
N GLN A 777 -34.47 -12.73 12.53
CA GLN A 777 -33.34 -11.90 12.87
C GLN A 777 -32.64 -11.42 11.59
N ASN A 778 -32.42 -10.12 11.49
CA ASN A 778 -31.79 -9.47 10.35
C ASN A 778 -30.65 -8.59 10.83
N LEU A 779 -29.51 -8.67 10.18
CA LEU A 779 -28.44 -7.71 10.37
C LEU A 779 -28.59 -6.60 9.34
N LEU A 780 -28.98 -5.42 9.79
CA LEU A 780 -29.12 -4.22 8.98
C LEU A 780 -27.93 -3.30 9.18
N SER A 781 -27.34 -2.83 8.11
CA SER A 781 -26.23 -1.89 8.14
C SER A 781 -26.56 -0.60 7.45
N ALA A 782 -25.97 0.50 7.92
CA ALA A 782 -25.95 1.75 7.22
C ALA A 782 -24.53 2.29 7.12
N ALA A 783 -24.17 2.72 5.93
CA ALA A 783 -22.93 3.43 5.66
C ALA A 783 -23.22 4.82 5.12
N VAL A 784 -22.38 5.78 5.49
CA VAL A 784 -22.40 7.11 4.91
C VAL A 784 -21.03 7.43 4.38
N LEU A 785 -21.00 7.92 3.17
CA LEU A 785 -19.84 8.51 2.53
C LEU A 785 -20.13 10.00 2.41
N ASP A 786 -19.36 10.84 3.07
CA ASP A 786 -19.44 12.29 2.90
C ASP A 786 -18.16 12.77 2.24
N ARG A 787 -18.30 13.25 1.02
CA ARG A 787 -17.21 13.79 0.22
C ARG A 787 -16.60 14.99 0.94
N GLY A 788 -15.44 14.79 1.54
CA GLY A 788 -14.67 15.80 2.28
C GLY A 788 -14.80 15.81 3.81
N GLN A 789 -15.58 14.90 4.42
CA GLN A 789 -15.76 14.83 5.88
C GLN A 789 -15.48 13.44 6.47
N GLY A 790 -15.21 12.43 5.64
CA GLY A 790 -14.95 11.06 6.05
C GLY A 790 -16.17 10.13 5.93
N SER A 791 -15.97 8.86 6.24
CA SER A 791 -17.01 7.84 6.21
C SER A 791 -17.43 7.42 7.62
N ALA A 792 -18.67 7.00 7.79
CA ALA A 792 -19.16 6.37 9.01
C ALA A 792 -20.01 5.16 8.67
N TYR A 793 -19.88 4.13 9.49
CA TYR A 793 -20.58 2.88 9.33
C TYR A 793 -21.18 2.42 10.67
N THR A 794 -22.35 1.78 10.63
CA THR A 794 -22.99 1.23 11.82
C THR A 794 -23.88 0.06 11.46
N GLN A 795 -24.05 -0.87 12.41
CA GLN A 795 -24.86 -2.09 12.24
C GLN A 795 -25.82 -2.28 13.38
N TRP A 796 -26.94 -2.90 13.08
CA TRP A 796 -27.96 -3.26 14.05
C TRP A 796 -28.47 -4.66 13.79
N LEU A 797 -28.57 -5.47 14.83
CA LEU A 797 -29.28 -6.75 14.78
C LEU A 797 -30.75 -6.49 15.15
N ILE A 798 -31.65 -6.71 14.22
CA ILE A 798 -33.07 -6.39 14.30
C ILE A 798 -33.87 -7.68 14.18
N GLN A 799 -34.79 -7.91 15.12
CA GLN A 799 -35.79 -8.97 15.05
C GLN A 799 -37.08 -8.41 14.45
N ARG A 800 -37.58 -9.00 13.38
CA ARG A 800 -38.92 -8.81 12.86
C ARG A 800 -39.77 -10.02 13.22
N ASP A 801 -40.83 -9.84 13.98
CA ASP A 801 -41.74 -10.92 14.35
C ASP A 801 -42.84 -11.16 13.29
N ASP A 802 -43.76 -12.13 13.58
CA ASP A 802 -44.81 -12.48 12.65
C ASP A 802 -45.95 -11.46 12.53
N VAL A 803 -46.02 -10.49 13.44
CA VAL A 803 -47.01 -9.42 13.50
C VAL A 803 -46.42 -8.05 13.13
N ASP A 804 -45.25 -8.05 12.46
CA ASP A 804 -44.55 -6.87 11.99
C ASP A 804 -44.12 -5.89 13.11
N GLN A 805 -43.83 -6.43 14.28
CA GLN A 805 -43.11 -5.68 15.32
C GLN A 805 -41.59 -5.86 15.14
N PHE A 806 -40.88 -4.77 15.38
CA PHE A 806 -39.43 -4.71 15.21
C PHE A 806 -38.77 -4.46 16.55
N THR A 807 -37.77 -5.29 16.87
CA THR A 807 -37.02 -5.20 18.11
C THR A 807 -35.54 -5.10 17.80
N LEU A 808 -34.88 -4.05 18.33
CA LEU A 808 -33.41 -3.95 18.31
C LEU A 808 -32.85 -4.92 19.34
N LEU A 809 -32.17 -5.95 18.90
CA LEU A 809 -31.52 -6.93 19.77
C LEU A 809 -30.12 -6.47 20.17
N ARG A 810 -29.38 -5.90 19.25
CA ARG A 810 -28.03 -5.38 19.47
C ARG A 810 -27.70 -4.26 18.47
N GLY A 811 -27.11 -3.17 18.95
CA GLY A 811 -26.56 -2.12 18.11
C GLY A 811 -25.07 -2.00 18.37
N THR A 812 -24.25 -2.01 17.32
CA THR A 812 -22.86 -1.63 17.41
C THR A 812 -22.78 -0.13 17.21
N ILE A 813 -22.31 0.59 18.21
CA ILE A 813 -21.88 1.98 18.03
C ILE A 813 -20.54 1.87 17.30
N GLY A 814 -20.48 2.39 16.09
CA GLY A 814 -19.21 2.56 15.37
C GLY A 814 -18.22 3.24 16.32
N LYS A 815 -17.18 2.54 16.72
CA LYS A 815 -16.14 3.11 17.56
C LYS A 815 -15.47 4.23 16.78
N LYS A 816 -15.47 5.41 17.38
CA LYS A 816 -14.67 6.56 17.04
C LYS A 816 -13.25 6.13 16.66
N LYS A 817 -12.84 6.28 15.43
CA LYS A 817 -11.42 6.45 15.13
C LYS A 817 -11.06 7.84 15.67
N SER A 818 -10.58 7.92 16.88
CA SER A 818 -9.95 9.12 17.40
C SER A 818 -8.53 9.13 16.85
N LEU A 819 -8.34 9.77 15.73
CA LEU A 819 -7.07 10.40 15.40
C LEU A 819 -6.91 11.62 16.34
N GLU A 820 -6.78 11.36 17.64
CA GLU A 820 -6.11 12.22 18.57
C GLU A 820 -4.71 11.66 18.76
N GLN A 821 -3.85 11.89 17.79
CA GLN A 821 -2.43 11.99 18.09
C GLN A 821 -2.16 13.39 18.63
N ASN A 822 -1.77 13.39 19.89
CA ASN A 822 -1.14 14.49 20.59
C ASN A 822 -0.08 15.18 19.69
N TYR A 823 -0.43 16.33 19.16
CA TYR A 823 0.49 17.38 18.81
C TYR A 823 0.21 18.56 19.75
N ASP A 824 0.59 18.39 20.99
CA ASP A 824 0.91 19.46 21.91
C ASP A 824 1.91 18.89 22.90
N LYS A 825 3.17 19.11 22.60
CA LYS A 825 4.22 19.56 23.52
C LYS A 825 5.59 19.45 22.87
N GLU A 826 6.15 20.59 22.84
CA GLU A 826 7.55 21.01 22.87
C GLU A 826 8.19 21.45 21.55
N TYR A 827 8.33 22.78 21.57
CA TYR A 827 9.15 23.73 20.79
C TYR A 827 8.63 24.17 19.44
#